data_bd2e50bbe6b8109400c996677b8f9b8e
#
_entry.id   bd2e50bbe6b8109400c996677b8f9b8e
#
_cell.length_a   1.000
_cell.length_b   1.000
_cell.length_c   1.000
_cell.angle_alpha   90.00
_cell.angle_beta   90.00
_cell.angle_gamma   90.00
#
_symmetry.space_group_name_H-M   'P 1'
#
loop_
_entity.id
_entity.type
_entity.pdbx_description
1 polymer ?
#
loop_
_entity_poly.entity_id
_entity_poly.type
_entity_poly.pdbx_seq_one_letter_code
_entity_poly.pdbx_strand_id
1 'polypeptide(L)'
;MRRRDFVKTMSAAGASVLLPHRTLLAQTAQSLLPEPRVKRVMVMFKCHFDAGFVDTQYNVVHKRYFEKFFPEAIEVARAANAGGKRRYVWTTGSWLLFEYLDQASPADRKTMEDAIARGDIAWHALPFTWQTEMMSPSTIEGSLALSQLLDKRFDKATTGAKMTDVPGHTRGIIPPLAKHGVTFLEVGVNGGSTPAELPPLFLWKNPAGASLAVMYHHEYGGVAVVPGSDLALVTEVRGDNSGPHRPEEIEKIHANLTARFPNAEITAASLSEMANALAPYHDKLPVVTQEIGDTWIYGCASDPLKVARYREISRLRDEWIKRGTLQVGDETDVQLLRHVLLEPEHTWGTDTKTWLDFDNYIPSDLARMLDTKNYKVVEFSWIEKRQDLMDGVATLPPSLRGEAENAIRALIVPAEEEIAGRPIPHPPGKPIETTYFTLGIDPRTGAIMRLRNKAVGREWASEKNSIALFTYQTLSANDYARYQASYLTTKADWAAKDFGKPNIERFGAKREEWQSVNASVEVTRLKRSHIASVALHFDDEQAAQSGRVALPLSIVIDLILPDDKPIIYLNLTWRGKPATRMPEALWLTFNPISEDEKGWTLDKSGEWISPFDVVANGNRHMHAVQKGFAYESGGHRFEVETLDTPVVALDKRDPLVFSNDQPDVKKGFHSCLFNNCWGTNYIMWYGEDVRARYILHA
;
A
#
# COMPACT_ATOMS: atom_id res chain seq x y z
N MET A 1 -11.92 6.08 25.28
CA MET A 1 -11.25 7.31 25.74
C MET A 1 -11.24 8.26 24.55
N ARG A 2 -11.69 9.49 24.65
CA ARG A 2 -11.75 10.39 23.48
C ARG A 2 -10.33 10.85 23.09
N ARG A 3 -10.03 10.94 21.80
CA ARG A 3 -8.73 11.36 21.21
C ARG A 3 -8.09 12.57 21.93
N ARG A 4 -8.91 13.55 22.32
CA ARG A 4 -8.47 14.76 23.03
C ARG A 4 -7.90 14.52 24.44
N ASP A 5 -8.35 13.50 25.12
CA ASP A 5 -7.96 13.28 26.53
C ASP A 5 -6.65 12.49 26.64
N PHE A 6 -6.41 11.59 25.70
CA PHE A 6 -5.15 10.82 25.59
C PHE A 6 -3.98 11.72 25.15
N VAL A 7 -4.19 12.60 24.19
CA VAL A 7 -3.17 13.54 23.67
C VAL A 7 -2.71 14.52 24.76
N LYS A 8 -3.60 14.97 25.64
CA LYS A 8 -3.23 15.89 26.74
C LYS A 8 -2.31 15.27 27.79
N THR A 9 -2.37 13.95 27.97
CA THR A 9 -1.54 13.25 28.96
C THR A 9 -0.14 12.93 28.45
N MET A 10 0.06 12.88 27.13
CA MET A 10 1.35 12.53 26.50
C MET A 10 2.23 13.73 26.11
N SER A 11 1.67 14.95 26.05
CA SER A 11 2.39 16.16 25.58
C SER A 11 3.50 16.68 26.50
N ALA A 12 3.75 16.06 27.65
CA ALA A 12 4.68 16.57 28.67
C ALA A 12 6.08 15.93 28.70
N ALA A 13 6.44 15.04 27.75
CA ALA A 13 7.71 14.31 27.83
C ALA A 13 8.44 14.11 26.51
N GLY A 14 8.35 15.04 25.58
CA GLY A 14 9.11 15.03 24.32
C GLY A 14 10.42 15.79 24.41
N ALA A 15 11.44 15.26 25.06
CA ALA A 15 12.82 15.69 24.82
C ALA A 15 13.31 15.04 23.52
N SER A 16 13.28 15.81 22.43
CA SER A 16 13.78 15.42 21.12
C SER A 16 15.30 15.15 21.23
N VAL A 17 15.70 13.91 21.11
CA VAL A 17 17.07 13.57 20.76
C VAL A 17 17.23 13.90 19.27
N LEU A 18 17.71 15.09 18.98
CA LEU A 18 18.20 15.47 17.66
C LEU A 18 19.45 14.63 17.34
N LEU A 19 19.26 13.48 16.74
CA LEU A 19 20.35 12.84 16.03
C LEU A 19 20.72 13.74 14.84
N PRO A 20 22.01 14.05 14.62
CA PRO A 20 22.43 14.83 13.47
C PRO A 20 22.13 14.01 12.21
N HIS A 21 21.07 14.36 11.50
CA HIS A 21 20.83 13.84 10.16
C HIS A 21 21.98 14.33 9.28
N ARG A 22 22.91 13.44 9.00
CA ARG A 22 23.82 13.60 7.88
C ARG A 22 22.96 13.70 6.63
N THR A 23 22.89 14.87 6.05
CA THR A 23 22.45 15.07 4.67
C THR A 23 23.32 14.15 3.81
N LEU A 24 22.81 12.99 3.45
CA LEU A 24 23.45 12.09 2.50
C LEU A 24 23.37 12.76 1.12
N LEU A 25 24.38 13.56 0.80
CA LEU A 25 24.76 13.83 -0.58
C LEU A 25 25.40 12.55 -1.15
N ALA A 26 24.62 11.49 -1.27
CA ALA A 26 25.00 10.31 -2.03
C ALA A 26 24.55 10.50 -3.49
N GLN A 27 25.02 11.55 -4.14
CA GLN A 27 25.14 11.49 -5.58
C GLN A 27 26.22 10.44 -5.88
N THR A 28 25.81 9.34 -6.50
CA THR A 28 26.74 8.43 -7.17
C THR A 28 27.73 9.26 -8.01
N ALA A 29 29.00 8.93 -7.93
CA ALA A 29 30.12 9.68 -8.51
C ALA A 29 30.10 9.85 -10.05
N GLN A 30 28.95 9.70 -10.69
CA GLN A 30 28.82 9.60 -12.14
C GLN A 30 28.44 10.90 -12.85
N SER A 31 28.34 12.06 -12.20
CA SER A 31 28.13 13.31 -12.94
C SER A 31 28.47 14.59 -12.18
N LEU A 32 29.74 14.72 -11.78
CA LEU A 32 30.29 16.03 -11.39
C LEU A 32 30.89 16.81 -12.58
N LEU A 33 30.77 16.27 -13.79
CA LEU A 33 31.26 16.96 -14.98
C LEU A 33 30.27 18.08 -15.38
N PRO A 34 30.75 19.27 -15.67
CA PRO A 34 29.92 20.37 -16.16
C PRO A 34 29.16 20.00 -17.44
N GLU A 35 27.89 20.35 -17.50
CA GLU A 35 26.99 20.18 -18.66
C GLU A 35 26.64 21.52 -19.32
N PRO A 36 27.60 22.15 -20.06
CA PRO A 36 27.43 23.51 -20.57
C PRO A 36 26.40 23.69 -21.67
N ARG A 37 25.89 22.58 -22.22
CA ARG A 37 24.79 22.55 -23.22
C ARG A 37 23.43 22.92 -22.61
N VAL A 38 23.24 22.68 -21.33
CA VAL A 38 22.02 23.02 -20.60
C VAL A 38 21.95 24.52 -20.40
N LYS A 39 20.82 25.14 -20.75
CA LYS A 39 20.58 26.59 -20.66
C LYS A 39 19.50 26.93 -19.65
N ARG A 40 18.65 25.96 -19.30
CA ARG A 40 17.55 26.14 -18.36
C ARG A 40 17.56 25.00 -17.34
N VAL A 41 17.53 25.36 -16.06
CA VAL A 41 17.39 24.40 -14.95
C VAL A 41 16.17 24.80 -14.12
N MET A 42 15.21 23.89 -14.04
CA MET A 42 14.05 24.06 -13.18
C MET A 42 14.21 23.22 -11.93
N VAL A 43 14.07 23.84 -10.74
CA VAL A 43 14.32 23.17 -9.44
C VAL A 43 13.04 23.17 -8.63
N MET A 44 12.53 21.98 -8.29
CA MET A 44 11.44 21.82 -7.35
C MET A 44 11.99 21.49 -5.95
N PHE A 45 11.47 22.16 -4.92
CA PHE A 45 11.83 21.92 -3.52
C PHE A 45 10.64 21.33 -2.76
N LYS A 46 10.92 20.24 -2.02
CA LYS A 46 9.90 19.52 -1.24
C LYS A 46 10.55 18.91 0.01
N CYS A 47 9.72 18.60 1.01
CA CYS A 47 10.03 17.63 2.06
C CYS A 47 9.21 16.37 1.82
N HIS A 48 9.79 15.19 2.04
CA HIS A 48 9.01 13.97 2.08
C HIS A 48 8.01 14.05 3.24
N PHE A 49 6.77 13.71 2.95
CA PHE A 49 5.66 13.71 3.90
C PHE A 49 5.19 12.30 4.16
N ASP A 50 5.26 11.92 5.41
CA ASP A 50 4.62 10.75 6.00
C ASP A 50 3.47 11.24 6.87
N ALA A 51 2.29 10.65 6.76
CA ALA A 51 1.19 10.94 7.67
C ALA A 51 1.42 10.21 9.02
N GLY A 52 2.53 10.51 9.69
CA GLY A 52 3.02 9.85 10.89
C GLY A 52 4.54 9.61 10.84
N PHE A 53 5.01 8.38 11.01
CA PHE A 53 6.38 7.87 11.00
C PHE A 53 7.25 8.42 12.14
N VAL A 54 7.76 9.65 12.01
CA VAL A 54 8.65 10.26 13.03
C VAL A 54 7.95 10.55 14.37
N ASP A 55 6.61 10.53 14.37
CA ASP A 55 5.73 10.71 15.53
C ASP A 55 4.34 10.16 15.18
N THR A 56 3.34 10.32 16.06
CA THR A 56 1.95 10.03 15.74
C THR A 56 1.44 10.94 14.62
N GLN A 57 0.43 10.52 13.88
CA GLN A 57 -0.12 11.27 12.74
C GLN A 57 -0.55 12.69 13.16
N TYR A 58 -1.27 12.80 14.29
CA TYR A 58 -1.69 14.11 14.81
C TYR A 58 -0.50 15.04 15.05
N ASN A 59 0.56 14.56 15.69
CA ASN A 59 1.74 15.38 15.97
C ASN A 59 2.48 15.80 14.70
N VAL A 60 2.59 14.91 13.71
CA VAL A 60 3.20 15.26 12.42
C VAL A 60 2.39 16.32 11.72
N VAL A 61 1.10 16.11 11.51
CA VAL A 61 0.26 17.02 10.70
C VAL A 61 0.11 18.38 11.43
N HIS A 62 -0.31 18.37 12.69
CA HIS A 62 -0.63 19.61 13.39
C HIS A 62 0.59 20.29 14.00
N LYS A 63 1.43 19.54 14.78
CA LYS A 63 2.53 20.17 15.52
C LYS A 63 3.73 20.48 14.63
N ARG A 64 4.04 19.60 13.65
CA ARG A 64 5.18 19.85 12.76
C ARG A 64 4.76 20.69 11.56
N TYR A 65 3.78 20.25 10.75
CA TYR A 65 3.44 20.96 9.50
C TYR A 65 2.65 22.23 9.74
N PHE A 66 1.53 22.19 10.49
CA PHE A 66 0.67 23.35 10.60
C PHE A 66 1.26 24.44 11.50
N GLU A 67 1.73 24.06 12.68
CA GLU A 67 2.23 25.05 13.66
C GLU A 67 3.66 25.52 13.35
N LYS A 68 4.47 24.74 12.59
CA LYS A 68 5.90 25.06 12.41
C LYS A 68 6.30 25.16 10.93
N PHE A 69 6.17 24.09 10.15
CA PHE A 69 6.83 24.02 8.85
C PHE A 69 6.18 24.92 7.80
N PHE A 70 4.86 25.14 7.80
CA PHE A 70 4.23 26.08 6.90
C PHE A 70 4.66 27.53 7.18
N PRO A 71 4.62 28.05 8.43
CA PRO A 71 5.19 29.36 8.73
C PRO A 71 6.65 29.51 8.32
N GLU A 72 7.53 28.52 8.68
CA GLU A 72 8.94 28.53 8.30
C GLU A 72 9.14 28.54 6.78
N ALA A 73 8.39 27.74 6.03
CA ALA A 73 8.49 27.67 4.57
C ALA A 73 8.15 29.00 3.90
N ILE A 74 7.11 29.69 4.40
CA ILE A 74 6.70 31.01 3.91
C ILE A 74 7.81 32.06 4.16
N GLU A 75 8.41 32.05 5.34
CA GLU A 75 9.52 32.96 5.68
C GLU A 75 10.75 32.71 4.82
N VAL A 76 11.15 31.44 4.69
CA VAL A 76 12.30 31.04 3.87
C VAL A 76 12.09 31.41 2.40
N ALA A 77 10.91 31.12 1.85
CA ALA A 77 10.61 31.46 0.46
C ALA A 77 10.64 32.98 0.22
N ARG A 78 10.04 33.75 1.12
CA ARG A 78 10.06 35.21 1.05
C ARG A 78 11.51 35.76 1.06
N ALA A 79 12.36 35.25 1.95
CA ALA A 79 13.74 35.68 2.06
C ALA A 79 14.56 35.27 0.83
N ALA A 80 14.44 34.03 0.37
CA ALA A 80 15.17 33.51 -0.79
C ALA A 80 14.81 34.24 -2.09
N ASN A 81 13.54 34.70 -2.22
CA ASN A 81 13.01 35.34 -3.42
C ASN A 81 13.08 36.89 -3.38
N ALA A 82 13.56 37.50 -2.28
CA ALA A 82 13.57 38.97 -2.08
C ALA A 82 14.34 39.75 -3.14
N GLY A 83 15.34 39.10 -3.80
CA GLY A 83 16.13 39.70 -4.88
C GLY A 83 15.48 39.72 -6.27
N GLY A 84 14.18 39.37 -6.37
CA GLY A 84 13.43 39.33 -7.63
C GLY A 84 13.70 38.09 -8.49
N LYS A 85 14.65 37.21 -8.10
CA LYS A 85 14.85 35.90 -8.72
C LYS A 85 14.11 34.85 -7.90
N ARG A 86 13.36 34.00 -8.59
CA ARG A 86 12.63 32.89 -7.97
C ARG A 86 13.61 31.76 -7.65
N ARG A 87 14.09 31.70 -6.41
CA ARG A 87 15.11 30.76 -5.95
C ARG A 87 14.55 29.60 -5.11
N TYR A 88 13.36 29.78 -4.57
CA TYR A 88 12.74 28.75 -3.72
C TYR A 88 11.22 28.79 -3.86
N VAL A 89 10.63 27.62 -4.08
CA VAL A 89 9.18 27.39 -4.04
C VAL A 89 8.99 26.08 -3.28
N TRP A 90 8.33 26.14 -2.12
CA TRP A 90 8.08 24.93 -1.38
C TRP A 90 6.82 24.23 -1.88
N THR A 91 6.97 22.99 -2.33
CA THR A 91 5.88 22.17 -2.90
C THR A 91 5.41 21.15 -1.88
N THR A 92 4.08 20.98 -1.74
CA THR A 92 3.46 19.96 -0.91
C THR A 92 2.50 19.08 -1.72
N GLY A 93 2.03 17.98 -1.14
CA GLY A 93 0.86 17.27 -1.63
C GLY A 93 -0.41 18.10 -1.43
N SER A 94 -1.41 17.89 -2.29
CA SER A 94 -2.66 18.66 -2.25
C SER A 94 -3.42 18.50 -0.93
N TRP A 95 -3.44 17.32 -0.34
CA TRP A 95 -4.15 17.04 0.91
C TRP A 95 -3.65 17.91 2.08
N LEU A 96 -2.34 17.99 2.27
CA LEU A 96 -1.75 18.70 3.41
C LEU A 96 -2.06 20.21 3.36
N LEU A 97 -2.03 20.80 2.17
CA LEU A 97 -2.39 22.21 1.97
C LEU A 97 -3.90 22.44 2.10
N PHE A 98 -4.71 21.50 1.58
CA PHE A 98 -6.16 21.54 1.72
C PHE A 98 -6.58 21.52 3.19
N GLU A 99 -6.04 20.58 3.98
CA GLU A 99 -6.31 20.46 5.41
C GLU A 99 -5.87 21.71 6.19
N TYR A 100 -4.69 22.24 5.87
CA TYR A 100 -4.23 23.48 6.51
C TYR A 100 -5.16 24.65 6.25
N LEU A 101 -5.55 24.88 5.00
CA LEU A 101 -6.43 26.00 4.64
C LEU A 101 -7.84 25.84 5.22
N ASP A 102 -8.31 24.63 5.45
CA ASP A 102 -9.60 24.36 6.09
C ASP A 102 -9.56 24.66 7.59
N GLN A 103 -8.47 24.30 8.27
CA GLN A 103 -8.34 24.32 9.74
C GLN A 103 -7.63 25.57 10.30
N ALA A 104 -6.89 26.30 9.46
CA ALA A 104 -6.11 27.47 9.89
C ALA A 104 -6.99 28.61 10.41
N SER A 105 -6.45 29.39 11.34
CA SER A 105 -7.08 30.65 11.76
C SER A 105 -7.25 31.59 10.55
N PRO A 106 -8.19 32.54 10.59
CA PRO A 106 -8.35 33.52 9.49
C PRO A 106 -7.05 34.26 9.15
N ALA A 107 -6.20 34.57 10.12
CA ALA A 107 -4.94 35.27 9.94
C ALA A 107 -3.89 34.35 9.26
N ASP A 108 -3.76 33.11 9.72
CA ASP A 108 -2.81 32.15 9.16
C ASP A 108 -3.24 31.73 7.76
N ARG A 109 -4.55 31.54 7.54
CA ARG A 109 -5.13 31.30 6.22
C ARG A 109 -4.78 32.40 5.24
N LYS A 110 -4.97 33.67 5.63
CA LYS A 110 -4.62 34.83 4.79
C LYS A 110 -3.12 34.86 4.49
N THR A 111 -2.26 34.55 5.45
CA THR A 111 -0.81 34.48 5.28
C THR A 111 -0.43 33.41 4.23
N MET A 112 -1.06 32.24 4.28
CA MET A 112 -0.86 31.17 3.31
C MET A 112 -1.38 31.57 1.91
N GLU A 113 -2.57 32.16 1.81
CA GLU A 113 -3.15 32.65 0.55
C GLU A 113 -2.23 33.67 -0.12
N ASP A 114 -1.68 34.61 0.65
CA ASP A 114 -0.71 35.57 0.15
C ASP A 114 0.60 34.93 -0.32
N ALA A 115 1.07 33.89 0.37
CA ALA A 115 2.25 33.13 -0.04
C ALA A 115 2.01 32.34 -1.34
N ILE A 116 0.85 31.74 -1.50
CA ILE A 116 0.43 31.06 -2.75
C ILE A 116 0.34 32.06 -3.90
N ALA A 117 -0.25 33.23 -3.66
CA ALA A 117 -0.39 34.29 -4.68
C ALA A 117 0.97 34.83 -5.17
N ARG A 118 1.97 34.92 -4.27
CA ARG A 118 3.36 35.26 -4.63
C ARG A 118 4.11 34.13 -5.35
N GLY A 119 3.61 32.88 -5.29
CA GLY A 119 4.29 31.70 -5.80
C GLY A 119 5.40 31.16 -4.89
N ASP A 120 5.34 31.45 -3.59
CA ASP A 120 6.25 30.93 -2.57
C ASP A 120 5.92 29.47 -2.19
N ILE A 121 4.63 29.13 -2.22
CA ILE A 121 4.07 27.82 -1.91
C ILE A 121 3.34 27.28 -3.13
N ALA A 122 3.54 25.98 -3.43
CA ALA A 122 2.87 25.27 -4.51
C ALA A 122 2.39 23.88 -4.02
N TRP A 123 1.54 23.25 -4.82
CA TRP A 123 1.09 21.88 -4.60
C TRP A 123 1.22 21.04 -5.87
N HIS A 124 1.18 19.73 -5.72
CA HIS A 124 1.07 18.79 -6.81
C HIS A 124 -0.27 18.05 -6.78
N ALA A 125 -0.66 17.41 -7.87
CA ALA A 125 -1.98 16.84 -8.07
C ALA A 125 -2.37 15.79 -7.02
N LEU A 126 -1.40 14.97 -6.57
CA LEU A 126 -1.66 13.91 -5.62
C LEU A 126 -1.68 14.41 -4.17
N PRO A 127 -2.54 13.86 -3.32
CA PRO A 127 -2.57 14.16 -1.88
C PRO A 127 -1.24 13.93 -1.17
N PHE A 128 -0.66 12.75 -1.37
CA PHE A 128 0.61 12.25 -0.78
C PHE A 128 1.05 10.97 -1.52
N THR A 129 2.03 10.26 -0.97
CA THR A 129 2.48 8.97 -1.52
C THR A 129 1.53 7.84 -1.11
N TRP A 130 1.19 6.97 -2.07
CA TRP A 130 0.33 5.80 -1.87
C TRP A 130 0.99 4.51 -2.28
N GLN A 131 0.47 3.42 -1.72
CA GLN A 131 0.56 2.10 -2.31
C GLN A 131 -0.57 1.94 -3.33
N THR A 132 -0.29 2.37 -4.55
CA THR A 132 -1.30 2.55 -5.60
C THR A 132 -2.05 1.30 -5.99
N GLU A 133 -1.45 0.11 -5.79
CA GLU A 133 -2.10 -1.17 -6.04
C GLU A 133 -3.28 -1.46 -5.12
N MET A 134 -3.41 -0.73 -4.01
CA MET A 134 -4.52 -0.85 -3.07
C MET A 134 -5.77 -0.08 -3.51
N MET A 135 -5.67 0.80 -4.53
CA MET A 135 -6.68 1.79 -4.85
C MET A 135 -7.55 1.39 -6.03
N SER A 136 -8.85 1.72 -5.97
CA SER A 136 -9.73 1.64 -7.14
C SER A 136 -9.55 2.86 -8.06
N PRO A 137 -9.87 2.75 -9.37
CA PRO A 137 -9.82 3.89 -10.29
C PRO A 137 -10.64 5.09 -9.80
N SER A 138 -11.84 4.85 -9.27
CA SER A 138 -12.72 5.91 -8.77
C SER A 138 -12.14 6.62 -7.54
N THR A 139 -11.41 5.90 -6.69
CA THR A 139 -10.71 6.48 -5.53
C THR A 139 -9.57 7.37 -5.98
N ILE A 140 -8.79 6.95 -6.99
CA ILE A 140 -7.74 7.79 -7.58
C ILE A 140 -8.35 9.04 -8.22
N GLU A 141 -9.43 8.90 -9.01
CA GLU A 141 -10.13 10.06 -9.59
C GLU A 141 -10.64 11.04 -8.53
N GLY A 142 -11.32 10.53 -7.50
CA GLY A 142 -11.86 11.35 -6.41
C GLY A 142 -10.77 12.06 -5.60
N SER A 143 -9.59 11.46 -5.46
CA SER A 143 -8.46 12.08 -4.75
C SER A 143 -7.97 13.37 -5.42
N LEU A 144 -8.10 13.46 -6.74
CA LEU A 144 -7.70 14.64 -7.51
C LEU A 144 -8.62 15.84 -7.28
N ALA A 145 -9.82 15.62 -6.72
CA ALA A 145 -10.73 16.71 -6.36
C ALA A 145 -10.10 17.68 -5.36
N LEU A 146 -9.21 17.22 -4.47
CA LEU A 146 -8.51 18.09 -3.53
C LEU A 146 -7.63 19.11 -4.24
N SER A 147 -6.82 18.69 -5.20
CA SER A 147 -6.01 19.62 -6.00
C SER A 147 -6.87 20.52 -6.89
N GLN A 148 -7.96 20.00 -7.47
CA GLN A 148 -8.89 20.77 -8.30
C GLN A 148 -9.62 21.86 -7.50
N LEU A 149 -9.98 21.60 -6.25
CA LEU A 149 -10.56 22.61 -5.36
C LEU A 149 -9.55 23.70 -5.01
N LEU A 150 -8.28 23.36 -4.80
CA LEU A 150 -7.19 24.32 -4.64
C LEU A 150 -6.99 25.13 -5.93
N ASP A 151 -6.95 24.47 -7.08
CA ASP A 151 -6.81 25.10 -8.40
C ASP A 151 -7.92 26.13 -8.67
N LYS A 152 -9.17 25.72 -8.41
CA LYS A 152 -10.34 26.62 -8.52
C LYS A 152 -10.24 27.82 -7.58
N ARG A 153 -9.77 27.61 -6.34
CA ARG A 153 -9.63 28.68 -5.34
C ARG A 153 -8.58 29.71 -5.70
N PHE A 154 -7.47 29.27 -6.31
CA PHE A 154 -6.30 30.10 -6.57
C PHE A 154 -6.04 30.39 -8.05
N ASP A 155 -6.96 30.07 -8.95
CA ASP A 155 -6.85 30.21 -10.41
C ASP A 155 -5.54 29.58 -10.93
N LYS A 156 -5.35 28.28 -10.63
CA LYS A 156 -4.22 27.48 -11.06
C LYS A 156 -4.67 26.26 -11.87
N ALA A 157 -3.71 25.60 -12.51
CA ALA A 157 -3.92 24.34 -13.21
C ALA A 157 -2.78 23.37 -12.81
N THR A 158 -3.10 22.35 -12.04
CA THR A 158 -2.12 21.40 -11.55
C THR A 158 -2.01 20.18 -12.47
N THR A 159 -0.90 20.09 -13.20
CA THR A 159 -0.62 19.06 -14.21
C THR A 159 0.54 18.13 -13.81
N GLY A 160 1.25 18.44 -12.73
CA GLY A 160 2.36 17.65 -12.20
C GLY A 160 2.00 16.94 -10.91
N ALA A 161 2.52 15.74 -10.74
CA ALA A 161 2.32 14.87 -9.60
C ALA A 161 3.65 14.33 -9.06
N LYS A 162 3.69 13.98 -7.77
CA LYS A 162 4.88 13.37 -7.16
C LYS A 162 4.48 12.27 -6.19
N MET A 163 5.28 11.20 -6.22
CA MET A 163 5.35 10.17 -5.18
C MET A 163 6.80 10.01 -4.71
N THR A 164 6.99 9.75 -3.44
CA THR A 164 8.33 9.61 -2.83
C THR A 164 8.31 8.40 -1.92
N ASP A 165 9.41 7.68 -1.82
CA ASP A 165 9.64 6.53 -0.95
C ASP A 165 9.25 5.20 -1.59
N VAL A 166 7.98 4.95 -1.88
CA VAL A 166 7.49 3.71 -2.49
C VAL A 166 8.14 3.45 -3.84
N PRO A 167 8.79 2.27 -4.04
CA PRO A 167 9.63 2.01 -5.21
C PRO A 167 8.90 1.77 -6.52
N GLY A 168 7.63 1.40 -6.46
CA GLY A 168 6.85 1.06 -7.64
C GLY A 168 5.38 1.43 -7.53
N HIS A 169 4.75 1.55 -8.68
CA HIS A 169 3.34 1.93 -8.81
C HIS A 169 2.68 1.12 -9.91
N THR A 170 1.38 0.89 -9.80
CA THR A 170 0.66 0.19 -10.87
C THR A 170 0.38 1.09 -12.06
N ARG A 171 0.49 0.52 -13.26
CA ARG A 171 0.12 1.15 -14.53
C ARG A 171 -1.36 1.59 -14.56
N GLY A 172 -2.20 0.97 -13.74
CA GLY A 172 -3.61 1.33 -13.58
C GLY A 172 -3.87 2.77 -13.12
N ILE A 173 -2.85 3.50 -12.58
CA ILE A 173 -2.99 4.91 -12.23
C ILE A 173 -2.99 5.85 -13.44
N ILE A 174 -2.46 5.42 -14.59
CA ILE A 174 -2.28 6.30 -15.75
C ILE A 174 -3.61 6.85 -16.29
N PRO A 175 -4.65 6.03 -16.56
CA PRO A 175 -5.90 6.52 -17.10
C PRO A 175 -6.60 7.57 -16.22
N PRO A 176 -6.80 7.36 -14.91
CA PRO A 176 -7.44 8.36 -14.06
C PRO A 176 -6.63 9.67 -13.96
N LEU A 177 -5.30 9.60 -13.87
CA LEU A 177 -4.45 10.79 -13.82
C LEU A 177 -4.51 11.59 -15.14
N ALA A 178 -4.34 10.91 -16.28
CA ALA A 178 -4.38 11.54 -17.61
C ALA A 178 -5.77 12.16 -17.91
N LYS A 179 -6.86 11.48 -17.54
CA LYS A 179 -8.23 11.97 -17.66
C LYS A 179 -8.43 13.33 -16.97
N HIS A 180 -7.75 13.54 -15.84
CA HIS A 180 -7.83 14.78 -15.06
C HIS A 180 -6.70 15.78 -15.36
N GLY A 181 -6.00 15.63 -16.49
CA GLY A 181 -5.03 16.58 -16.98
C GLY A 181 -3.64 16.49 -16.33
N VAL A 182 -3.37 15.48 -15.53
CA VAL A 182 -2.01 15.20 -15.04
C VAL A 182 -1.19 14.62 -16.19
N THR A 183 -0.08 15.29 -16.52
CA THR A 183 0.79 14.90 -17.65
C THR A 183 2.20 14.49 -17.23
N PHE A 184 2.58 14.76 -15.97
CA PHE A 184 3.89 14.49 -15.44
C PHE A 184 3.80 13.88 -14.03
N LEU A 185 4.53 12.80 -13.81
CA LEU A 185 4.70 12.15 -12.52
C LEU A 185 6.18 12.05 -12.18
N GLU A 186 6.56 12.54 -11.03
CA GLU A 186 7.92 12.35 -10.51
C GLU A 186 7.89 11.33 -9.37
N VAL A 187 8.79 10.34 -9.44
CA VAL A 187 8.92 9.25 -8.47
C VAL A 187 10.35 9.20 -7.95
N GLY A 188 10.51 9.41 -6.64
CA GLY A 188 11.79 9.32 -5.95
C GLY A 188 11.78 8.14 -4.98
N VAL A 189 12.57 7.11 -5.28
CA VAL A 189 12.58 5.83 -4.55
C VAL A 189 13.37 5.93 -3.25
N ASN A 190 12.94 5.23 -2.20
CA ASN A 190 13.69 5.07 -0.95
C ASN A 190 15.15 4.64 -1.18
N GLY A 191 16.09 5.32 -0.55
CA GLY A 191 17.53 5.08 -0.76
C GLY A 191 18.05 3.71 -0.31
N GLY A 192 17.28 2.96 0.48
CA GLY A 192 17.61 1.59 0.88
C GLY A 192 17.06 0.52 -0.06
N SER A 193 16.09 0.87 -0.90
CA SER A 193 15.38 -0.06 -1.79
C SER A 193 16.03 -0.14 -3.17
N THR A 194 16.06 -1.32 -3.75
CA THR A 194 16.45 -1.48 -5.16
C THR A 194 15.40 -0.84 -6.06
N PRO A 195 15.77 0.18 -6.87
CA PRO A 195 14.84 0.80 -7.80
C PRO A 195 14.53 -0.13 -8.99
N ALA A 196 13.35 0.02 -9.58
CA ALA A 196 13.02 -0.62 -10.83
C ALA A 196 14.00 -0.19 -11.96
N GLU A 197 14.31 -1.08 -12.88
CA GLU A 197 15.19 -0.78 -14.01
C GLU A 197 14.43 -0.01 -15.09
N LEU A 198 14.49 1.32 -15.00
CA LEU A 198 13.75 2.25 -15.85
C LEU A 198 14.67 3.37 -16.35
N PRO A 199 14.35 3.96 -17.53
CA PRO A 199 14.98 5.20 -17.95
C PRO A 199 14.68 6.32 -16.92
N PRO A 200 15.61 7.26 -16.66
CA PRO A 200 15.41 8.34 -15.68
C PRO A 200 14.28 9.30 -16.09
N LEU A 201 13.93 9.32 -17.37
CA LEU A 201 12.81 10.09 -17.92
C LEU A 201 12.21 9.30 -19.10
N PHE A 202 10.91 8.97 -19.01
CA PHE A 202 10.22 8.16 -20.01
C PHE A 202 8.73 8.50 -20.12
N LEU A 203 8.10 8.03 -21.16
CA LEU A 203 6.66 8.07 -21.34
C LEU A 203 6.06 6.74 -20.94
N TRP A 204 5.32 6.71 -19.83
CA TRP A 204 4.63 5.51 -19.34
C TRP A 204 3.25 5.42 -19.97
N LYS A 205 2.99 4.36 -20.71
CA LYS A 205 1.75 4.17 -21.47
C LYS A 205 1.00 2.94 -21.01
N ASN A 206 -0.31 3.06 -20.93
CA ASN A 206 -1.17 1.89 -20.81
C ASN A 206 -1.64 1.39 -22.18
N PRO A 207 -2.17 0.15 -22.32
CA PRO A 207 -2.64 -0.40 -23.57
C PRO A 207 -3.78 0.38 -24.23
N ALA A 208 -4.60 1.10 -23.47
CA ALA A 208 -5.68 1.94 -23.99
C ALA A 208 -5.20 3.28 -24.59
N GLY A 209 -3.90 3.60 -24.50
CA GLY A 209 -3.29 4.77 -25.12
C GLY A 209 -3.11 5.96 -24.20
N ALA A 210 -3.60 5.94 -22.98
CA ALA A 210 -3.30 6.97 -21.99
C ALA A 210 -1.82 6.94 -21.61
N SER A 211 -1.23 8.10 -21.31
CA SER A 211 0.20 8.19 -20.98
C SER A 211 0.53 9.34 -20.03
N LEU A 212 1.61 9.17 -19.27
CA LEU A 212 2.24 10.16 -18.41
C LEU A 212 3.74 10.24 -18.73
N ALA A 213 4.32 11.42 -18.76
CA ALA A 213 5.78 11.54 -18.67
C ALA A 213 6.18 11.25 -17.22
N VAL A 214 7.18 10.40 -17.02
CA VAL A 214 7.64 10.01 -15.69
C VAL A 214 9.12 10.33 -15.55
N MET A 215 9.48 11.02 -14.47
CA MET A 215 10.85 11.14 -13.98
C MET A 215 11.00 10.15 -12.82
N TYR A 216 11.90 9.18 -12.96
CA TYR A 216 12.10 8.11 -12.00
C TYR A 216 13.57 8.03 -11.60
N HIS A 217 13.84 8.00 -10.31
CA HIS A 217 15.21 7.95 -9.83
C HIS A 217 15.30 7.30 -8.44
N HIS A 218 16.47 6.78 -8.14
CA HIS A 218 16.85 6.35 -6.80
C HIS A 218 17.08 7.60 -5.91
N GLU A 219 16.77 7.52 -4.63
CA GLU A 219 16.70 8.64 -3.68
C GLU A 219 15.46 9.54 -3.90
N TYR A 220 15.15 10.39 -2.93
CA TYR A 220 13.94 11.21 -2.91
C TYR A 220 13.93 12.35 -3.92
N GLY A 221 15.11 12.82 -4.31
CA GLY A 221 15.31 13.86 -5.31
C GLY A 221 16.35 13.45 -6.35
N GLY A 222 16.33 14.11 -7.52
CA GLY A 222 17.22 13.75 -8.61
C GLY A 222 17.33 14.81 -9.69
N VAL A 223 18.10 14.49 -10.73
CA VAL A 223 18.34 15.35 -11.87
C VAL A 223 18.13 14.58 -13.16
N ALA A 224 17.33 15.12 -14.07
CA ALA A 224 17.17 14.60 -15.42
C ALA A 224 17.38 15.69 -16.45
N VAL A 225 18.31 15.46 -17.40
CA VAL A 225 18.42 16.32 -18.59
C VAL A 225 17.46 15.81 -19.65
N VAL A 226 16.59 16.70 -20.13
CA VAL A 226 15.52 16.31 -21.07
C VAL A 226 16.13 16.00 -22.43
N PRO A 227 15.89 14.79 -23.01
CA PRO A 227 16.46 14.38 -24.28
C PRO A 227 16.18 15.36 -25.42
N GLY A 228 17.21 15.71 -26.18
CA GLY A 228 17.09 16.59 -27.34
C GLY A 228 16.73 18.05 -26.99
N SER A 229 17.00 18.48 -25.75
CA SER A 229 16.74 19.85 -25.29
C SER A 229 17.95 20.47 -24.57
N ASP A 230 17.81 21.73 -24.18
CA ASP A 230 18.70 22.46 -23.29
C ASP A 230 18.15 22.59 -21.86
N LEU A 231 17.15 21.78 -21.49
CA LEU A 231 16.44 21.79 -20.22
C LEU A 231 16.93 20.68 -19.29
N ALA A 232 17.13 20.99 -18.02
CA ALA A 232 17.28 20.02 -16.95
C ALA A 232 16.18 20.21 -15.90
N LEU A 233 15.59 19.11 -15.43
CA LEU A 233 14.66 19.06 -14.32
C LEU A 233 15.41 18.56 -13.08
N VAL A 234 15.22 19.25 -11.96
CA VAL A 234 15.86 18.96 -10.69
C VAL A 234 14.82 18.91 -9.60
N THR A 235 14.88 17.88 -8.78
CA THR A 235 14.04 17.77 -7.59
C THR A 235 14.93 17.67 -6.35
N GLU A 236 14.79 18.64 -5.45
CA GLU A 236 15.50 18.72 -4.19
C GLU A 236 14.52 18.40 -3.06
N VAL A 237 14.67 17.23 -2.47
CA VAL A 237 13.71 16.71 -1.49
C VAL A 237 14.43 16.40 -0.18
N ARG A 238 13.98 17.02 0.91
CA ARG A 238 14.43 16.68 2.26
C ARG A 238 13.75 15.41 2.76
N GLY A 239 14.44 14.69 3.62
CA GLY A 239 13.97 13.42 4.19
C GLY A 239 12.77 13.57 5.13
N ASP A 240 12.34 12.46 5.63
CA ASP A 240 11.10 12.18 6.36
C ASP A 240 10.69 13.26 7.35
N ASN A 241 9.64 14.00 7.01
CA ASN A 241 9.04 15.04 7.87
C ASN A 241 10.08 16.03 8.49
N SER A 242 11.15 16.35 7.75
CA SER A 242 12.23 17.25 8.23
C SER A 242 11.97 18.74 7.96
N GLY A 243 10.86 19.08 7.31
CA GLY A 243 10.42 20.46 7.06
C GLY A 243 11.09 21.14 5.87
N PRO A 244 10.93 22.47 5.72
CA PRO A 244 11.48 23.21 4.59
C PRO A 244 13.02 23.26 4.62
N HIS A 245 13.63 23.48 3.46
CA HIS A 245 15.07 23.71 3.34
C HIS A 245 15.49 24.96 4.11
N ARG A 246 16.64 24.89 4.73
CA ARG A 246 17.25 26.06 5.40
C ARG A 246 17.91 26.98 4.37
N PRO A 247 18.07 28.27 4.66
CA PRO A 247 18.69 29.23 3.72
C PRO A 247 20.06 28.77 3.22
N GLU A 248 20.93 28.25 4.08
CA GLU A 248 22.25 27.76 3.71
C GLU A 248 22.21 26.49 2.83
N GLU A 249 21.19 25.65 2.95
CA GLU A 249 20.97 24.50 2.07
C GLU A 249 20.57 24.99 0.66
N ILE A 250 19.67 25.97 0.56
CA ILE A 250 19.25 26.58 -0.70
C ILE A 250 20.43 27.21 -1.44
N GLU A 251 21.27 27.99 -0.73
CA GLU A 251 22.48 28.59 -1.30
C GLU A 251 23.43 27.51 -1.85
N LYS A 252 23.66 26.44 -1.08
CA LYS A 252 24.52 25.33 -1.49
C LYS A 252 23.97 24.60 -2.71
N ILE A 253 22.66 24.36 -2.77
CA ILE A 253 21.99 23.73 -3.92
C ILE A 253 22.19 24.57 -5.17
N HIS A 254 21.91 25.88 -5.10
CA HIS A 254 22.12 26.78 -6.24
C HIS A 254 23.59 26.84 -6.67
N ALA A 255 24.54 26.89 -5.74
CA ALA A 255 25.96 26.85 -6.06
C ALA A 255 26.37 25.55 -6.78
N ASN A 256 25.90 24.40 -6.31
CA ASN A 256 26.18 23.11 -6.94
C ASN A 256 25.57 23.03 -8.35
N LEU A 257 24.32 23.51 -8.52
CA LEU A 257 23.67 23.53 -9.83
C LEU A 257 24.36 24.51 -10.80
N THR A 258 24.85 25.67 -10.33
CA THR A 258 25.65 26.59 -11.14
C THR A 258 26.97 25.94 -11.58
N ALA A 259 27.62 25.21 -10.73
CA ALA A 259 28.85 24.49 -11.08
C ALA A 259 28.59 23.38 -12.12
N ARG A 260 27.52 22.63 -11.97
CA ARG A 260 27.10 21.58 -12.91
C ARG A 260 26.60 22.13 -14.24
N PHE A 261 25.84 23.23 -14.24
CA PHE A 261 25.21 23.83 -15.41
C PHE A 261 25.69 25.29 -15.59
N PRO A 262 26.98 25.53 -15.95
CA PRO A 262 27.60 26.86 -15.86
C PRO A 262 27.01 27.90 -16.80
N ASN A 263 26.22 27.48 -17.82
CA ASN A 263 25.61 28.36 -18.80
C ASN A 263 24.08 28.44 -18.63
N ALA A 264 23.52 27.88 -17.55
CA ALA A 264 22.09 27.80 -17.38
C ALA A 264 21.53 28.91 -16.47
N GLU A 265 20.33 29.37 -16.80
CA GLU A 265 19.47 30.03 -15.85
C GLU A 265 18.83 28.98 -14.93
N ILE A 266 18.99 29.16 -13.61
CA ILE A 266 18.48 28.26 -12.58
C ILE A 266 17.31 28.96 -11.89
N THR A 267 16.10 28.36 -12.00
CA THR A 267 14.87 28.92 -11.48
C THR A 267 14.11 27.86 -10.66
N ALA A 268 13.63 28.24 -9.47
CA ALA A 268 12.73 27.38 -8.72
C ALA A 268 11.38 27.27 -9.46
N ALA A 269 10.79 26.07 -9.46
CA ALA A 269 9.59 25.78 -10.21
C ALA A 269 8.66 24.81 -9.45
N SER A 270 7.36 24.90 -9.74
CA SER A 270 6.40 23.86 -9.40
C SER A 270 6.50 22.67 -10.35
N LEU A 271 5.95 21.53 -9.95
CA LEU A 271 5.88 20.34 -10.83
C LEU A 271 5.01 20.60 -12.08
N SER A 272 3.99 21.44 -12.00
CA SER A 272 3.18 21.82 -13.17
C SER A 272 3.95 22.67 -14.17
N GLU A 273 4.82 23.57 -13.71
CA GLU A 273 5.73 24.31 -14.60
C GLU A 273 6.74 23.39 -15.27
N MET A 274 7.25 22.38 -14.54
CA MET A 274 8.11 21.34 -15.12
C MET A 274 7.35 20.50 -16.16
N ALA A 275 6.12 20.08 -15.86
CA ALA A 275 5.25 19.36 -16.79
C ALA A 275 5.05 20.13 -18.11
N ASN A 276 4.75 21.42 -18.02
CA ASN A 276 4.56 22.28 -19.18
C ASN A 276 5.86 22.45 -19.99
N ALA A 277 7.01 22.59 -19.32
CA ALA A 277 8.31 22.71 -19.99
C ALA A 277 8.75 21.40 -20.66
N LEU A 278 8.32 20.24 -20.14
CA LEU A 278 8.62 18.91 -20.66
C LEU A 278 7.71 18.53 -21.84
N ALA A 279 6.47 18.99 -21.88
CA ALA A 279 5.46 18.59 -22.86
C ALA A 279 5.93 18.63 -24.34
N PRO A 280 6.70 19.62 -24.82
CA PRO A 280 7.21 19.65 -26.19
C PRO A 280 8.19 18.53 -26.55
N TYR A 281 8.63 17.77 -25.57
CA TYR A 281 9.66 16.72 -25.74
C TYR A 281 9.14 15.31 -25.50
N HIS A 282 7.83 15.13 -25.30
CA HIS A 282 7.24 13.80 -25.01
C HIS A 282 7.53 12.78 -26.11
N ASP A 283 7.56 13.20 -27.36
CA ASP A 283 7.89 12.35 -28.52
C ASP A 283 9.34 11.87 -28.57
N LYS A 284 10.23 12.46 -27.79
CA LYS A 284 11.65 12.12 -27.66
C LYS A 284 11.95 11.21 -26.48
N LEU A 285 10.96 10.96 -25.62
CA LEU A 285 11.13 10.10 -24.47
C LEU A 285 11.03 8.63 -24.85
N PRO A 286 11.86 7.74 -24.26
CA PRO A 286 11.64 6.31 -24.36
C PRO A 286 10.28 5.93 -23.81
N VAL A 287 9.64 4.92 -24.40
CA VAL A 287 8.32 4.45 -24.01
C VAL A 287 8.44 3.20 -23.14
N VAL A 288 7.77 3.19 -22.01
CA VAL A 288 7.57 2.03 -21.13
C VAL A 288 6.08 1.68 -21.11
N THR A 289 5.76 0.41 -21.29
CA THR A 289 4.38 -0.09 -21.29
C THR A 289 4.12 -1.13 -20.20
N GLN A 290 5.16 -1.56 -19.50
CA GLN A 290 5.11 -2.59 -18.49
C GLN A 290 4.62 -2.03 -17.13
N GLU A 291 4.16 -2.93 -16.28
CA GLU A 291 3.91 -2.68 -14.85
C GLU A 291 5.23 -2.41 -14.14
N ILE A 292 5.26 -1.45 -13.23
CA ILE A 292 6.46 -1.22 -12.40
C ILE A 292 6.43 -2.15 -11.18
N GLY A 293 5.27 -2.29 -10.53
CA GLY A 293 5.08 -3.16 -9.38
C GLY A 293 5.70 -2.63 -8.08
N ASP A 294 4.91 -2.60 -7.03
CA ASP A 294 5.33 -2.09 -5.72
C ASP A 294 6.08 -3.15 -4.92
N THR A 295 7.38 -2.98 -4.73
CA THR A 295 8.20 -3.91 -3.93
C THR A 295 7.97 -3.76 -2.42
N TRP A 296 7.15 -2.82 -1.96
CA TRP A 296 6.74 -2.65 -0.57
C TRP A 296 5.35 -3.19 -0.25
N ILE A 297 4.66 -3.74 -1.25
CA ILE A 297 3.28 -4.22 -1.11
C ILE A 297 3.11 -5.31 -0.02
N TYR A 298 4.18 -5.98 0.36
CA TYR A 298 4.21 -6.99 1.43
C TYR A 298 3.61 -6.49 2.74
N GLY A 299 3.96 -5.26 3.14
CA GLY A 299 3.50 -4.65 4.37
C GLY A 299 1.99 -4.40 4.42
N CYS A 300 1.33 -4.29 3.27
CA CYS A 300 -0.12 -4.06 3.20
C CYS A 300 -0.95 -5.22 3.77
N ALA A 301 -0.39 -6.40 3.94
CA ALA A 301 -1.07 -7.51 4.61
C ALA A 301 -0.81 -7.55 6.13
N SER A 302 -0.20 -6.53 6.73
CA SER A 302 0.11 -6.54 8.17
C SER A 302 -1.07 -6.13 9.07
N ASP A 303 -2.09 -5.45 8.54
CA ASP A 303 -3.31 -5.10 9.25
C ASP A 303 -4.57 -5.58 8.49
N PRO A 304 -4.98 -6.84 8.66
CA PRO A 304 -6.15 -7.39 7.97
C PRO A 304 -7.43 -6.60 8.21
N LEU A 305 -7.65 -6.09 9.43
CA LEU A 305 -8.88 -5.35 9.76
C LEU A 305 -8.93 -3.98 9.08
N LYS A 306 -7.83 -3.23 9.10
CA LYS A 306 -7.69 -1.95 8.38
C LYS A 306 -8.00 -2.13 6.89
N VAL A 307 -7.33 -3.10 6.28
CA VAL A 307 -7.45 -3.38 4.85
C VAL A 307 -8.86 -3.83 4.48
N ALA A 308 -9.47 -4.75 5.25
CA ALA A 308 -10.84 -5.21 4.99
C ALA A 308 -11.86 -4.07 5.06
N ARG A 309 -11.74 -3.18 6.06
CA ARG A 309 -12.61 -1.99 6.20
C ARG A 309 -12.43 -1.02 5.03
N TYR A 310 -11.19 -0.70 4.68
CA TYR A 310 -10.88 0.17 3.54
C TYR A 310 -11.48 -0.37 2.25
N ARG A 311 -11.29 -1.65 1.95
CA ARG A 311 -11.82 -2.28 0.75
C ARG A 311 -13.34 -2.33 0.74
N GLU A 312 -13.98 -2.55 1.88
CA GLU A 312 -15.44 -2.54 2.00
C GLU A 312 -16.01 -1.15 1.71
N ILE A 313 -15.44 -0.10 2.30
CA ILE A 313 -15.86 1.28 2.04
C ILE A 313 -15.59 1.68 0.60
N SER A 314 -14.46 1.26 0.02
CA SER A 314 -14.16 1.51 -1.40
C SER A 314 -15.21 0.86 -2.33
N ARG A 315 -15.62 -0.40 -2.07
CA ARG A 315 -16.67 -1.07 -2.83
C ARG A 315 -18.03 -0.38 -2.68
N LEU A 316 -18.40 -0.01 -1.45
CA LEU A 316 -19.66 0.73 -1.21
C LEU A 316 -19.65 2.08 -1.92
N ARG A 317 -18.53 2.80 -1.90
CA ARG A 317 -18.37 4.04 -2.63
C ARG A 317 -18.57 3.84 -4.13
N ASP A 318 -17.97 2.82 -4.73
CA ASP A 318 -18.16 2.46 -6.14
C ASP A 318 -19.64 2.11 -6.44
N GLU A 319 -20.33 1.39 -5.55
CA GLU A 319 -21.77 1.10 -5.64
C GLU A 319 -22.61 2.37 -5.55
N TRP A 320 -22.29 3.30 -4.64
CA TRP A 320 -23.00 4.58 -4.52
C TRP A 320 -22.85 5.44 -5.77
N ILE A 321 -21.64 5.47 -6.35
CA ILE A 321 -21.37 6.16 -7.62
C ILE A 321 -22.17 5.51 -8.75
N LYS A 322 -22.15 4.19 -8.87
CA LYS A 322 -22.85 3.43 -9.90
C LYS A 322 -24.36 3.65 -9.86
N ARG A 323 -24.96 3.74 -8.67
CA ARG A 323 -26.40 4.00 -8.51
C ARG A 323 -26.76 5.49 -8.47
N GLY A 324 -25.80 6.39 -8.64
CA GLY A 324 -25.99 7.84 -8.69
C GLY A 324 -26.33 8.52 -7.36
N THR A 325 -26.08 7.87 -6.23
CA THR A 325 -26.29 8.45 -4.88
C THR A 325 -25.08 9.20 -4.35
N LEU A 326 -23.95 9.07 -5.02
CA LEU A 326 -22.71 9.81 -4.80
C LEU A 326 -22.10 10.18 -6.17
N GLN A 327 -21.45 11.32 -6.26
CA GLN A 327 -20.70 11.70 -7.46
C GLN A 327 -19.23 11.88 -7.10
N VAL A 328 -18.34 11.40 -7.99
CA VAL A 328 -16.90 11.55 -7.80
C VAL A 328 -16.52 13.01 -7.68
N GLY A 329 -15.90 13.41 -6.58
CA GLY A 329 -15.43 14.77 -6.32
C GLY A 329 -16.50 15.75 -5.87
N ASP A 330 -17.75 15.36 -5.61
CA ASP A 330 -18.72 16.22 -4.93
C ASP A 330 -18.33 16.44 -3.45
N GLU A 331 -19.03 17.35 -2.77
CA GLU A 331 -18.73 17.71 -1.39
C GLU A 331 -18.76 16.49 -0.45
N THR A 332 -19.74 15.60 -0.61
CA THR A 332 -19.85 14.38 0.22
C THR A 332 -18.67 13.44 -0.03
N ASP A 333 -18.29 13.27 -1.28
CA ASP A 333 -17.16 12.43 -1.67
C ASP A 333 -15.83 13.00 -1.17
N VAL A 334 -15.64 14.31 -1.29
CA VAL A 334 -14.44 15.00 -0.78
C VAL A 334 -14.34 14.86 0.73
N GLN A 335 -15.44 15.05 1.47
CA GLN A 335 -15.43 14.91 2.94
C GLN A 335 -15.13 13.47 3.37
N LEU A 336 -15.62 12.46 2.65
CA LEU A 336 -15.26 11.07 2.89
C LEU A 336 -13.77 10.80 2.56
N LEU A 337 -13.35 11.20 1.36
CA LEU A 337 -12.03 10.85 0.84
C LEU A 337 -10.89 11.56 1.56
N ARG A 338 -11.07 12.78 2.11
CA ARG A 338 -10.00 13.46 2.89
C ARG A 338 -9.48 12.63 4.08
N HIS A 339 -10.30 11.67 4.55
CA HIS A 339 -9.94 10.71 5.60
C HIS A 339 -9.56 9.34 5.02
N VAL A 340 -10.40 8.79 4.14
CA VAL A 340 -10.23 7.43 3.60
C VAL A 340 -8.95 7.29 2.76
N LEU A 341 -8.45 8.36 2.15
CA LEU A 341 -7.20 8.36 1.41
C LEU A 341 -5.96 8.13 2.28
N LEU A 342 -6.06 8.31 3.60
CA LEU A 342 -5.00 7.99 4.56
C LEU A 342 -4.81 6.47 4.77
N GLU A 343 -5.77 5.65 4.32
CA GLU A 343 -5.67 4.20 4.43
C GLU A 343 -4.62 3.57 3.48
N PRO A 344 -4.60 3.91 2.16
CA PRO A 344 -3.55 3.48 1.25
C PRO A 344 -2.30 4.38 1.29
N GLU A 345 -2.26 5.44 2.11
CA GLU A 345 -1.05 6.21 2.36
C GLU A 345 0.04 5.29 2.93
N HIS A 346 1.29 5.46 2.48
CA HIS A 346 2.36 4.50 2.72
C HIS A 346 2.86 4.41 4.17
N THR A 347 2.43 5.33 5.05
CA THR A 347 2.80 5.34 6.47
C THR A 347 1.74 4.63 7.31
N TRP A 348 2.06 3.44 7.81
CA TRP A 348 1.12 2.58 8.55
C TRP A 348 1.13 2.81 10.06
N GLY A 349 2.10 3.55 10.58
CA GLY A 349 2.25 3.90 12.00
C GLY A 349 3.52 4.70 12.26
N THR A 350 3.99 4.71 13.51
CA THR A 350 5.28 5.32 13.85
C THR A 350 6.44 4.40 13.46
N ASP A 351 7.63 4.97 13.28
CA ASP A 351 8.87 4.24 13.04
C ASP A 351 9.19 3.29 14.21
N THR A 352 8.98 2.00 13.97
CA THR A 352 9.11 0.98 15.01
C THR A 352 10.51 0.87 15.58
N LYS A 353 11.56 1.10 14.80
CA LYS A 353 12.96 1.04 15.28
C LYS A 353 13.32 2.15 16.27
N THR A 354 12.58 3.25 16.28
CA THR A 354 12.74 4.33 17.26
C THR A 354 12.12 3.98 18.61
N TRP A 355 11.07 3.19 18.62
CA TRP A 355 10.28 2.92 19.82
C TRP A 355 10.46 1.53 20.40
N LEU A 356 10.69 0.53 19.54
CA LEU A 356 10.75 -0.88 19.94
C LEU A 356 12.20 -1.37 20.04
N ASP A 357 12.40 -2.34 20.92
CA ASP A 357 13.63 -3.12 21.00
C ASP A 357 13.61 -4.28 19.98
N PHE A 358 14.72 -5.01 19.91
CA PHE A 358 14.90 -6.20 19.08
C PHE A 358 15.23 -7.46 19.92
N ASP A 359 14.65 -7.54 21.12
CA ASP A 359 14.90 -8.61 22.09
C ASP A 359 13.63 -9.22 22.70
N ASN A 360 12.43 -8.75 22.32
CA ASN A 360 11.14 -9.22 22.85
C ASN A 360 10.24 -9.71 21.71
N TYR A 361 10.51 -10.93 21.22
CA TYR A 361 9.84 -11.48 20.03
C TYR A 361 8.75 -12.51 20.31
N ILE A 362 8.98 -13.46 21.23
CA ILE A 362 8.03 -14.52 21.52
C ILE A 362 6.79 -14.02 22.26
N PRO A 363 5.64 -14.72 22.19
CA PRO A 363 4.39 -14.25 22.79
C PRO A 363 4.48 -13.84 24.26
N SER A 364 5.22 -14.60 25.09
CA SER A 364 5.39 -14.30 26.52
C SER A 364 6.19 -13.03 26.77
N ASP A 365 7.19 -12.74 25.93
CA ASP A 365 7.99 -11.52 26.03
C ASP A 365 7.16 -10.32 25.60
N LEU A 366 6.48 -10.43 24.45
CA LEU A 366 5.59 -9.40 23.93
C LEU A 366 4.52 -9.01 24.97
N ALA A 367 3.87 -10.02 25.59
CA ALA A 367 2.83 -9.77 26.60
C ALA A 367 3.32 -8.93 27.80
N ARG A 368 4.60 -9.05 28.18
CA ARG A 368 5.20 -8.22 29.24
C ARG A 368 5.48 -6.80 28.79
N MET A 369 5.69 -6.59 27.49
CA MET A 369 6.08 -5.29 26.94
C MET A 369 4.91 -4.41 26.53
N LEU A 370 3.75 -4.99 26.19
CA LEU A 370 2.57 -4.26 25.67
C LEU A 370 2.11 -3.12 26.59
N ASP A 371 2.27 -3.26 27.91
CA ASP A 371 1.89 -2.21 28.87
C ASP A 371 2.94 -1.10 29.04
N THR A 372 4.10 -1.23 28.41
CA THR A 372 5.15 -0.19 28.47
C THR A 372 4.81 1.00 27.56
N LYS A 373 5.36 2.18 27.91
CA LYS A 373 5.10 3.43 27.18
C LYS A 373 5.39 3.31 25.68
N ASN A 374 6.51 2.74 25.32
CA ASN A 374 6.96 2.68 23.93
C ASN A 374 6.04 1.81 23.06
N TYR A 375 5.66 0.64 23.57
CA TYR A 375 4.73 -0.25 22.88
C TYR A 375 3.35 0.40 22.73
N LYS A 376 2.85 1.08 23.77
CA LYS A 376 1.58 1.82 23.69
C LYS A 376 1.60 2.96 22.66
N VAL A 377 2.71 3.64 22.47
CA VAL A 377 2.85 4.68 21.42
C VAL A 377 2.72 4.04 20.04
N VAL A 378 3.39 2.91 19.81
CA VAL A 378 3.32 2.19 18.54
C VAL A 378 1.90 1.67 18.27
N GLU A 379 1.26 1.00 19.25
CA GLU A 379 -0.13 0.53 19.11
C GLU A 379 -1.09 1.69 18.86
N PHE A 380 -0.92 2.79 19.57
CA PHE A 380 -1.74 3.99 19.36
C PHE A 380 -1.62 4.52 17.94
N SER A 381 -0.41 4.53 17.37
CA SER A 381 -0.20 4.99 15.99
C SER A 381 -0.93 4.12 14.95
N TRP A 382 -1.07 2.80 15.19
CA TRP A 382 -1.86 1.91 14.34
C TRP A 382 -3.38 2.12 14.52
N ILE A 383 -3.81 2.42 15.77
CA ILE A 383 -5.21 2.76 16.07
C ILE A 383 -5.61 4.07 15.39
N GLU A 384 -4.73 5.09 15.38
CA GLU A 384 -4.97 6.35 14.64
C GLU A 384 -5.31 6.07 13.17
N LYS A 385 -4.54 5.19 12.50
CA LYS A 385 -4.78 4.84 11.09
C LYS A 385 -6.15 4.20 10.88
N ARG A 386 -6.52 3.23 11.70
CA ARG A 386 -7.85 2.61 11.63
C ARG A 386 -8.99 3.59 11.95
N GLN A 387 -8.72 4.66 12.71
CA GLN A 387 -9.70 5.68 13.08
C GLN A 387 -9.97 6.65 11.92
N ASP A 388 -8.98 6.91 11.06
CA ASP A 388 -9.16 7.80 9.90
C ASP A 388 -10.33 7.35 9.01
N LEU A 389 -10.45 6.05 8.74
CA LEU A 389 -11.58 5.52 7.99
C LEU A 389 -12.93 5.77 8.70
N MET A 390 -12.98 5.58 10.01
CA MET A 390 -14.20 5.80 10.80
C MET A 390 -14.57 7.28 10.86
N ASP A 391 -13.58 8.16 10.93
CA ASP A 391 -13.79 9.62 10.85
C ASP A 391 -14.36 10.00 9.46
N GLY A 392 -13.88 9.38 8.38
CA GLY A 392 -14.46 9.54 7.04
C GLY A 392 -15.92 9.08 6.95
N VAL A 393 -16.23 7.88 7.47
CA VAL A 393 -17.61 7.36 7.53
C VAL A 393 -18.52 8.30 8.32
N ALA A 394 -18.03 8.94 9.38
CA ALA A 394 -18.80 9.88 10.18
C ALA A 394 -19.19 11.16 9.42
N THR A 395 -18.52 11.51 8.34
CA THR A 395 -18.88 12.68 7.49
C THR A 395 -20.06 12.40 6.56
N LEU A 396 -20.37 11.14 6.30
CA LEU A 396 -21.42 10.74 5.36
C LEU A 396 -22.83 11.17 5.81
N PRO A 397 -23.74 11.45 4.88
CA PRO A 397 -25.17 11.61 5.18
C PRO A 397 -25.73 10.36 5.86
N PRO A 398 -26.79 10.49 6.69
CA PRO A 398 -27.28 9.38 7.54
C PRO A 398 -27.58 8.08 6.80
N SER A 399 -28.11 8.13 5.56
CA SER A 399 -28.41 6.94 4.76
C SER A 399 -27.14 6.18 4.37
N LEU A 400 -26.15 6.86 3.78
CA LEU A 400 -24.89 6.26 3.35
C LEU A 400 -24.05 5.82 4.56
N ARG A 401 -24.06 6.61 5.64
CA ARG A 401 -23.42 6.25 6.90
C ARG A 401 -23.95 4.95 7.47
N GLY A 402 -25.30 4.80 7.52
CA GLY A 402 -25.92 3.57 8.00
C GLY A 402 -25.52 2.34 7.18
N GLU A 403 -25.42 2.46 5.85
CA GLU A 403 -24.91 1.39 4.98
C GLU A 403 -23.44 1.07 5.31
N ALA A 404 -22.57 2.07 5.43
CA ALA A 404 -21.16 1.90 5.75
C ALA A 404 -20.95 1.23 7.12
N GLU A 405 -21.62 1.71 8.17
CA GLU A 405 -21.54 1.15 9.51
C GLU A 405 -22.02 -0.31 9.57
N ASN A 406 -23.09 -0.65 8.84
CA ASN A 406 -23.59 -2.02 8.76
C ASN A 406 -22.58 -2.93 8.03
N ALA A 407 -21.99 -2.46 6.94
CA ALA A 407 -21.00 -3.22 6.19
C ALA A 407 -19.71 -3.45 7.01
N ILE A 408 -19.21 -2.43 7.71
CA ILE A 408 -18.06 -2.56 8.62
C ILE A 408 -18.37 -3.53 9.76
N ARG A 409 -19.59 -3.47 10.32
CA ARG A 409 -20.02 -4.39 11.39
C ARG A 409 -20.05 -5.84 10.91
N ALA A 410 -20.41 -6.09 9.66
CA ALA A 410 -20.43 -7.44 9.07
C ALA A 410 -19.02 -8.05 8.90
N LEU A 411 -17.95 -7.24 8.99
CA LEU A 411 -16.57 -7.72 8.98
C LEU A 411 -16.13 -8.28 10.34
N ILE A 412 -16.80 -7.90 11.43
CA ILE A 412 -16.45 -8.36 12.77
C ILE A 412 -16.86 -9.83 12.89
N VAL A 413 -15.91 -10.65 13.35
CA VAL A 413 -16.20 -12.05 13.66
C VAL A 413 -17.08 -12.11 14.90
N PRO A 414 -18.30 -12.63 14.83
CA PRO A 414 -19.16 -12.74 15.99
C PRO A 414 -18.60 -13.78 16.98
N ALA A 415 -18.85 -13.58 18.27
CA ALA A 415 -18.41 -14.50 19.34
C ALA A 415 -18.97 -15.92 19.13
N GLU A 416 -20.22 -15.99 18.70
CA GLU A 416 -20.89 -17.23 18.30
C GLU A 416 -21.50 -17.03 16.91
N GLU A 417 -21.27 -17.97 16.00
CA GLU A 417 -21.95 -17.99 14.70
C GLU A 417 -23.25 -18.77 14.80
N GLU A 418 -24.38 -18.11 14.69
CA GLU A 418 -25.64 -18.77 14.43
C GLU A 418 -25.63 -19.27 12.97
N ILE A 419 -25.29 -20.54 12.78
CA ILE A 419 -25.44 -21.19 11.48
C ILE A 419 -26.95 -21.45 11.29
N ALA A 420 -27.54 -20.73 10.36
CA ALA A 420 -28.93 -20.99 9.99
C ALA A 420 -29.05 -22.42 9.42
N GLY A 421 -29.87 -23.26 10.05
CA GLY A 421 -30.07 -24.64 9.63
C GLY A 421 -29.41 -25.66 10.58
N ARG A 422 -29.52 -26.95 10.22
CA ARG A 422 -28.92 -28.06 11.01
C ARG A 422 -27.68 -28.61 10.32
N PRO A 423 -26.48 -28.41 10.86
CA PRO A 423 -25.26 -29.03 10.34
C PRO A 423 -25.34 -30.56 10.46
N ILE A 424 -24.90 -31.25 9.43
CA ILE A 424 -24.80 -32.70 9.39
C ILE A 424 -23.36 -33.07 9.08
N PRO A 425 -22.70 -33.89 9.91
CA PRO A 425 -21.36 -34.37 9.63
C PRO A 425 -21.29 -35.06 8.26
N HIS A 426 -20.30 -34.64 7.45
CA HIS A 426 -20.11 -35.18 6.11
C HIS A 426 -19.01 -36.25 6.12
N PRO A 427 -19.24 -37.44 5.55
CA PRO A 427 -18.22 -38.48 5.54
C PRO A 427 -16.95 -38.05 4.80
N PRO A 428 -15.74 -38.28 5.38
CA PRO A 428 -14.48 -37.93 4.75
C PRO A 428 -14.35 -38.53 3.34
N GLY A 429 -13.86 -37.72 2.40
CA GLY A 429 -13.62 -38.11 1.01
C GLY A 429 -14.85 -38.32 0.14
N LYS A 430 -16.06 -38.22 0.69
CA LYS A 430 -17.29 -38.29 -0.12
C LYS A 430 -17.53 -36.93 -0.83
N PRO A 431 -17.86 -36.92 -2.14
CA PRO A 431 -18.20 -35.69 -2.82
C PRO A 431 -19.47 -35.03 -2.30
N ILE A 432 -19.49 -33.70 -2.25
CA ILE A 432 -20.68 -32.89 -1.99
C ILE A 432 -21.27 -32.49 -3.35
N GLU A 433 -22.51 -32.91 -3.56
CA GLU A 433 -23.23 -32.64 -4.79
C GLU A 433 -24.18 -31.44 -4.62
N THR A 434 -24.05 -30.44 -5.48
CA THR A 434 -24.93 -29.26 -5.53
C THR A 434 -25.51 -29.08 -6.93
N THR A 435 -26.31 -28.04 -7.17
CA THR A 435 -26.88 -27.76 -8.49
C THR A 435 -25.79 -27.59 -9.56
N TYR A 436 -24.78 -26.80 -9.27
CA TYR A 436 -23.74 -26.45 -10.25
C TYR A 436 -22.42 -27.19 -10.06
N PHE A 437 -22.13 -27.69 -8.86
CA PHE A 437 -20.81 -28.24 -8.55
C PHE A 437 -20.85 -29.65 -7.97
N THR A 438 -19.83 -30.43 -8.32
CA THR A 438 -19.35 -31.56 -7.53
C THR A 438 -18.10 -31.13 -6.79
N LEU A 439 -18.13 -31.11 -5.46
CA LEU A 439 -17.08 -30.64 -4.58
C LEU A 439 -16.46 -31.79 -3.79
N GLY A 440 -15.14 -31.93 -3.79
CA GLY A 440 -14.41 -32.88 -2.94
C GLY A 440 -13.43 -32.15 -2.03
N ILE A 441 -13.51 -32.43 -0.73
CA ILE A 441 -12.63 -31.83 0.31
C ILE A 441 -11.61 -32.88 0.73
N ASP A 442 -10.35 -32.48 0.80
CA ASP A 442 -9.27 -33.28 1.36
C ASP A 442 -9.48 -33.44 2.88
N PRO A 443 -9.65 -34.68 3.39
CA PRO A 443 -9.93 -34.91 4.80
C PRO A 443 -8.75 -34.57 5.72
N ARG A 444 -7.55 -34.37 5.17
CA ARG A 444 -6.35 -33.99 5.92
C ARG A 444 -6.19 -32.47 5.96
N THR A 445 -6.17 -31.82 4.82
CA THR A 445 -5.84 -30.41 4.73
C THR A 445 -7.05 -29.48 4.73
N GLY A 446 -8.25 -30.01 4.48
CA GLY A 446 -9.47 -29.23 4.31
C GLY A 446 -9.57 -28.49 2.97
N ALA A 447 -8.56 -28.61 2.10
CA ALA A 447 -8.55 -27.96 0.80
C ALA A 447 -9.54 -28.62 -0.17
N ILE A 448 -10.02 -27.86 -1.15
CA ILE A 448 -10.81 -28.38 -2.26
C ILE A 448 -9.87 -29.12 -3.21
N MET A 449 -9.98 -30.45 -3.27
CA MET A 449 -9.20 -31.33 -4.15
C MET A 449 -10.01 -31.81 -5.37
N ARG A 450 -11.27 -31.47 -5.44
CA ARG A 450 -12.14 -31.69 -6.61
C ARG A 450 -13.13 -30.55 -6.70
N LEU A 451 -13.19 -29.91 -7.86
CA LEU A 451 -14.18 -28.90 -8.17
C LEU A 451 -14.59 -29.01 -9.63
N ARG A 452 -15.72 -29.67 -9.87
CA ARG A 452 -16.28 -29.81 -11.20
C ARG A 452 -17.46 -28.88 -11.37
N ASN A 453 -17.38 -27.96 -12.33
CA ASN A 453 -18.53 -27.22 -12.80
C ASN A 453 -19.34 -28.11 -13.76
N LYS A 454 -20.57 -28.46 -13.36
CA LYS A 454 -21.47 -29.39 -14.10
C LYS A 454 -22.02 -28.76 -15.39
N ALA A 455 -22.19 -27.43 -15.41
CA ALA A 455 -22.79 -26.73 -16.55
C ALA A 455 -21.88 -26.75 -17.78
N VAL A 456 -20.55 -26.62 -17.56
CA VAL A 456 -19.55 -26.60 -18.62
C VAL A 456 -18.70 -27.86 -18.66
N GLY A 457 -18.90 -28.81 -17.73
CA GLY A 457 -18.18 -30.08 -17.66
C GLY A 457 -16.71 -29.95 -17.26
N ARG A 458 -16.25 -28.78 -16.79
CA ARG A 458 -14.84 -28.48 -16.48
C ARG A 458 -14.49 -28.90 -15.05
N GLU A 459 -13.34 -29.57 -14.90
CA GLU A 459 -12.70 -29.83 -13.61
C GLU A 459 -11.66 -28.75 -13.32
N TRP A 460 -11.76 -28.10 -12.14
CA TRP A 460 -10.87 -27.02 -11.74
C TRP A 460 -9.89 -27.39 -10.62
N ALA A 461 -10.13 -28.46 -9.88
CA ALA A 461 -9.27 -28.91 -8.81
C ALA A 461 -8.92 -30.40 -8.92
N SER A 462 -7.76 -30.78 -8.41
CA SER A 462 -7.29 -32.15 -8.24
C SER A 462 -6.42 -32.25 -6.98
N GLU A 463 -5.96 -33.43 -6.61
CA GLU A 463 -5.03 -33.62 -5.48
C GLU A 463 -3.75 -32.76 -5.62
N LYS A 464 -3.28 -32.52 -6.85
CA LYS A 464 -2.10 -31.69 -7.14
C LYS A 464 -2.43 -30.21 -7.29
N ASN A 465 -3.65 -29.91 -7.65
CA ASN A 465 -4.15 -28.58 -7.95
C ASN A 465 -5.27 -28.24 -6.97
N SER A 466 -4.90 -28.00 -5.70
CA SER A 466 -5.87 -27.71 -4.64
C SER A 466 -6.25 -26.24 -4.58
N ILE A 467 -7.50 -25.99 -4.16
CA ILE A 467 -8.06 -24.65 -3.98
C ILE A 467 -8.42 -24.47 -2.50
N ALA A 468 -8.22 -23.27 -1.97
CA ALA A 468 -8.46 -22.93 -0.56
C ALA A 468 -7.60 -23.72 0.45
N LEU A 469 -6.34 -23.98 0.12
CA LEU A 469 -5.39 -24.59 1.04
C LEU A 469 -4.84 -23.54 2.02
N PHE A 470 -5.19 -23.66 3.30
CA PHE A 470 -4.63 -22.82 4.35
C PHE A 470 -3.22 -23.28 4.73
N THR A 471 -2.31 -22.33 4.92
CA THR A 471 -0.95 -22.56 5.41
C THR A 471 -0.53 -21.46 6.38
N TYR A 472 -0.04 -21.84 7.55
CA TYR A 472 0.68 -20.95 8.46
C TYR A 472 2.19 -21.13 8.22
N GLN A 473 2.93 -20.03 8.16
CA GLN A 473 4.36 -20.04 7.85
C GLN A 473 5.14 -19.23 8.88
N THR A 474 6.28 -19.74 9.30
CA THR A 474 7.31 -18.99 10.04
C THR A 474 8.54 -18.79 9.17
N LEU A 475 9.37 -17.82 9.51
CA LEU A 475 10.57 -17.45 8.77
C LEU A 475 11.80 -17.43 9.67
N SER A 476 12.97 -17.58 9.06
CA SER A 476 14.27 -17.64 9.74
C SER A 476 15.10 -16.39 9.50
N ALA A 477 16.15 -16.18 10.30
CA ALA A 477 17.14 -15.12 10.07
C ALA A 477 17.83 -15.27 8.70
N ASN A 478 18.01 -16.49 8.20
CA ASN A 478 18.58 -16.75 6.87
C ASN A 478 17.65 -16.25 5.74
N ASP A 479 16.33 -16.28 5.93
CA ASP A 479 15.38 -15.73 4.94
C ASP A 479 15.55 -14.24 4.82
N TYR A 480 15.67 -13.53 5.95
CA TYR A 480 15.96 -12.10 5.96
C TYR A 480 17.33 -11.77 5.36
N ALA A 481 18.38 -12.51 5.72
CA ALA A 481 19.72 -12.29 5.18
C ALA A 481 19.74 -12.43 3.64
N ARG A 482 19.05 -13.45 3.10
CA ARG A 482 18.89 -13.65 1.66
C ARG A 482 18.14 -12.50 1.01
N TYR A 483 16.99 -12.11 1.58
CA TYR A 483 16.15 -11.02 1.08
C TYR A 483 16.91 -9.69 1.08
N GLN A 484 17.53 -9.33 2.21
CA GLN A 484 18.30 -8.09 2.33
C GLN A 484 19.49 -8.05 1.36
N ALA A 485 20.17 -9.18 1.16
CA ALA A 485 21.28 -9.28 0.20
C ALA A 485 20.83 -9.09 -1.25
N SER A 486 19.60 -9.45 -1.61
CA SER A 486 19.05 -9.28 -2.96
C SER A 486 18.39 -7.91 -3.18
N TYR A 487 17.83 -7.32 -2.11
CA TYR A 487 16.95 -6.15 -2.23
C TYR A 487 17.59 -4.83 -1.79
N LEU A 488 18.40 -4.82 -0.72
CA LEU A 488 18.93 -3.57 -0.17
C LEU A 488 20.12 -3.04 -0.97
N THR A 489 20.10 -1.73 -1.24
CA THR A 489 21.19 -0.99 -1.88
C THR A 489 22.21 -0.48 -0.88
N THR A 490 21.90 -0.53 0.41
CA THR A 490 22.74 -0.02 1.50
C THR A 490 22.93 -1.06 2.61
N LYS A 491 24.04 -0.96 3.34
CA LYS A 491 24.30 -1.73 4.56
C LYS A 491 24.06 -0.90 5.84
N ALA A 492 23.38 0.23 5.73
CA ALA A 492 23.06 1.07 6.88
C ALA A 492 22.17 0.31 7.87
N ASP A 493 22.43 0.47 9.15
CA ASP A 493 21.73 -0.21 10.24
C ASP A 493 20.20 0.02 10.22
N TRP A 494 19.77 1.22 9.85
CA TRP A 494 18.35 1.52 9.71
C TRP A 494 17.64 0.64 8.66
N ALA A 495 18.29 0.38 7.53
CA ALA A 495 17.69 -0.43 6.47
C ALA A 495 17.54 -1.90 6.90
N ALA A 496 18.51 -2.45 7.61
CA ALA A 496 18.38 -3.81 8.15
C ALA A 496 17.24 -3.94 9.17
N LYS A 497 16.92 -2.87 9.90
CA LYS A 497 15.81 -2.81 10.86
C LYS A 497 14.46 -2.58 10.18
N ASP A 498 14.40 -1.75 9.14
CA ASP A 498 13.16 -1.48 8.39
C ASP A 498 12.71 -2.69 7.57
N PHE A 499 13.65 -3.36 6.92
CA PHE A 499 13.40 -4.51 6.06
C PHE A 499 13.70 -5.85 6.73
N GLY A 500 13.62 -5.92 8.05
CA GLY A 500 13.97 -7.12 8.77
C GLY A 500 13.56 -7.15 10.24
N LYS A 501 13.97 -8.23 10.89
CA LYS A 501 13.78 -8.47 12.33
C LYS A 501 15.11 -8.92 12.93
N PRO A 502 15.99 -7.98 13.34
CA PRO A 502 17.28 -8.31 13.93
C PRO A 502 17.16 -9.22 15.17
N ASN A 503 18.14 -10.07 15.39
CA ASN A 503 18.29 -10.96 16.56
C ASN A 503 17.29 -12.12 16.68
N ILE A 504 16.40 -12.36 15.70
CA ILE A 504 15.37 -13.44 15.79
C ILE A 504 15.97 -14.83 15.92
N GLU A 505 17.21 -15.03 15.49
CA GLU A 505 17.94 -16.30 15.66
C GLU A 505 18.11 -16.67 17.14
N ARG A 506 18.23 -15.70 18.05
CA ARG A 506 18.32 -15.92 19.51
C ARG A 506 17.03 -16.52 20.09
N PHE A 507 15.92 -16.31 19.41
CA PHE A 507 14.60 -16.82 19.79
C PHE A 507 14.23 -18.09 19.03
N GLY A 508 15.19 -18.67 18.31
CA GLY A 508 15.03 -19.94 17.60
C GLY A 508 14.18 -19.86 16.35
N ALA A 509 14.12 -18.67 15.71
CA ALA A 509 13.38 -18.47 14.46
C ALA A 509 13.81 -19.48 13.38
N LYS A 510 12.84 -20.19 12.79
CA LYS A 510 13.04 -21.20 11.75
C LYS A 510 12.00 -21.00 10.65
N ARG A 511 12.37 -21.38 9.42
CA ARG A 511 11.42 -21.48 8.32
C ARG A 511 10.70 -22.83 8.43
N GLU A 512 9.40 -22.77 8.66
CA GLU A 512 8.52 -23.94 8.76
C GLU A 512 7.16 -23.58 8.15
N GLU A 513 6.47 -24.58 7.61
CA GLU A 513 5.10 -24.47 7.12
C GLU A 513 4.20 -25.45 7.86
N TRP A 514 3.06 -24.97 8.31
CA TRP A 514 2.07 -25.73 9.08
C TRP A 514 0.77 -25.77 8.29
N GLN A 515 0.30 -26.97 8.06
CA GLN A 515 -0.99 -27.24 7.43
C GLN A 515 -1.85 -28.08 8.38
N SER A 516 -3.14 -28.08 8.18
CA SER A 516 -4.04 -28.96 8.92
C SER A 516 -3.60 -30.43 8.73
N VAL A 517 -3.68 -31.21 9.80
CA VAL A 517 -3.41 -32.65 9.80
C VAL A 517 -4.68 -33.48 9.72
N ASN A 518 -5.84 -32.85 10.02
CA ASN A 518 -7.17 -33.42 9.92
C ASN A 518 -8.19 -32.29 9.70
N ALA A 519 -9.18 -32.52 8.87
CA ALA A 519 -10.27 -31.59 8.63
C ALA A 519 -11.63 -32.28 8.84
N SER A 520 -12.48 -31.68 9.66
CA SER A 520 -13.87 -32.11 9.80
C SER A 520 -14.77 -31.26 8.90
N VAL A 521 -15.72 -31.89 8.24
CA VAL A 521 -16.66 -31.26 7.33
C VAL A 521 -18.08 -31.47 7.81
N GLU A 522 -18.85 -30.38 7.87
CA GLU A 522 -20.29 -30.40 8.09
C GLU A 522 -21.00 -29.76 6.89
N VAL A 523 -22.12 -30.32 6.51
CA VAL A 523 -22.96 -29.78 5.42
C VAL A 523 -24.31 -29.35 5.96
N THR A 524 -24.67 -28.11 5.69
CA THR A 524 -25.98 -27.56 6.00
C THR A 524 -26.74 -27.28 4.71
N ARG A 525 -27.95 -27.86 4.58
CA ARG A 525 -28.86 -27.53 3.47
C ARG A 525 -29.75 -26.40 3.88
N LEU A 526 -29.68 -25.28 3.17
CA LEU A 526 -30.62 -24.17 3.26
C LEU A 526 -31.65 -24.22 2.14
N LYS A 527 -32.67 -23.36 2.18
CA LYS A 527 -33.73 -23.33 1.17
C LYS A 527 -33.22 -23.15 -0.27
N ARG A 528 -32.15 -22.37 -0.46
CA ARG A 528 -31.59 -21.98 -1.78
C ARG A 528 -30.09 -22.10 -1.89
N SER A 529 -29.43 -22.78 -0.98
CA SER A 529 -27.98 -22.99 -1.01
C SER A 529 -27.56 -24.18 -0.16
N HIS A 530 -26.31 -24.64 -0.37
CA HIS A 530 -25.60 -25.53 0.55
C HIS A 530 -24.50 -24.73 1.22
N ILE A 531 -24.19 -25.06 2.47
CA ILE A 531 -23.00 -24.58 3.18
C ILE A 531 -22.18 -25.79 3.54
N ALA A 532 -20.93 -25.85 3.12
CA ALA A 532 -19.96 -26.81 3.60
C ALA A 532 -18.97 -26.07 4.53
N SER A 533 -19.07 -26.35 5.81
CA SER A 533 -18.19 -25.80 6.85
C SER A 533 -17.04 -26.77 7.11
N VAL A 534 -15.83 -26.32 6.90
CA VAL A 534 -14.58 -27.09 7.01
C VAL A 534 -13.78 -26.56 8.19
N ALA A 535 -13.75 -27.29 9.30
CA ALA A 535 -12.93 -26.96 10.46
C ALA A 535 -11.55 -27.65 10.33
N LEU A 536 -10.49 -26.85 10.47
CA LEU A 536 -9.10 -27.29 10.32
C LEU A 536 -8.48 -27.61 11.69
N HIS A 537 -7.81 -28.74 11.79
CA HIS A 537 -7.14 -29.19 13.01
C HIS A 537 -5.63 -29.35 12.77
N PHE A 538 -4.83 -28.74 13.64
CA PHE A 538 -3.37 -28.73 13.57
C PHE A 538 -2.76 -29.62 14.65
N ASP A 539 -1.49 -29.96 14.49
CA ASP A 539 -0.72 -30.58 15.56
C ASP A 539 -0.26 -29.52 16.57
N ASP A 540 -1.16 -29.18 17.49
CA ASP A 540 -1.00 -28.04 18.39
C ASP A 540 0.06 -28.25 19.47
N GLU A 541 0.37 -29.53 19.87
CA GLU A 541 1.37 -29.79 20.90
C GLU A 541 2.78 -29.41 20.45
N GLN A 542 3.17 -29.81 19.25
CA GLN A 542 4.46 -29.44 18.68
C GLN A 542 4.58 -27.96 18.42
N ALA A 543 3.53 -27.32 17.96
CA ALA A 543 3.46 -25.87 17.73
C ALA A 543 3.63 -25.09 19.04
N ALA A 544 2.84 -25.43 20.07
CA ALA A 544 2.83 -24.74 21.36
C ALA A 544 4.17 -24.87 22.10
N GLN A 545 4.79 -26.08 22.09
CA GLN A 545 6.09 -26.31 22.73
C GLN A 545 7.23 -25.49 22.12
N SER A 546 7.11 -25.09 20.86
CA SER A 546 8.16 -24.35 20.17
C SER A 546 8.32 -22.91 20.66
N GLY A 547 7.27 -22.26 21.18
CA GLY A 547 7.21 -20.83 21.49
C GLY A 547 7.37 -19.92 20.27
N ARG A 548 7.52 -20.48 19.07
CA ARG A 548 7.78 -19.77 17.80
C ARG A 548 6.53 -19.60 16.95
N VAL A 549 5.51 -20.39 17.20
CA VAL A 549 4.29 -20.50 16.40
C VAL A 549 3.12 -19.87 17.17
N ALA A 550 2.35 -19.06 16.49
CA ALA A 550 1.16 -18.37 17.02
C ALA A 550 -0.07 -18.71 16.17
N LEU A 551 -0.33 -20.03 16.01
CA LEU A 551 -1.50 -20.51 15.29
C LEU A 551 -2.79 -20.01 15.95
N PRO A 552 -3.82 -19.64 15.16
CA PRO A 552 -5.17 -19.44 15.69
C PRO A 552 -5.71 -20.71 16.39
N LEU A 553 -6.49 -20.51 17.44
CA LEU A 553 -7.12 -21.64 18.18
C LEU A 553 -8.19 -22.34 17.33
N SER A 554 -8.82 -21.63 16.43
CA SER A 554 -9.84 -22.16 15.53
C SER A 554 -9.72 -21.55 14.14
N ILE A 555 -9.80 -22.39 13.11
CA ILE A 555 -9.86 -21.97 11.71
C ILE A 555 -10.98 -22.73 11.02
N VAL A 556 -11.92 -22.01 10.44
CA VAL A 556 -13.06 -22.57 9.70
C VAL A 556 -13.11 -21.94 8.31
N ILE A 557 -13.36 -22.75 7.29
CA ILE A 557 -13.61 -22.33 5.93
C ILE A 557 -15.06 -22.69 5.58
N ASP A 558 -15.92 -21.71 5.39
CA ASP A 558 -17.29 -21.89 4.94
C ASP A 558 -17.39 -21.70 3.43
N LEU A 559 -17.86 -22.73 2.72
CA LEU A 559 -18.13 -22.72 1.30
C LEU A 559 -19.64 -22.66 1.11
N ILE A 560 -20.14 -21.50 0.66
CA ILE A 560 -21.56 -21.27 0.41
C ILE A 560 -21.82 -21.42 -1.09
N LEU A 561 -22.63 -22.39 -1.46
CA LEU A 561 -22.91 -22.77 -2.85
C LEU A 561 -24.39 -22.50 -3.16
N PRO A 562 -24.74 -21.36 -3.81
CA PRO A 562 -26.10 -21.04 -4.21
C PRO A 562 -26.67 -22.02 -5.25
N ASP A 563 -27.99 -22.21 -5.25
CA ASP A 563 -28.68 -23.07 -6.22
C ASP A 563 -29.04 -22.31 -7.51
N ASP A 564 -28.94 -21.00 -7.54
CA ASP A 564 -29.36 -20.13 -8.64
C ASP A 564 -28.22 -19.57 -9.51
N LYS A 565 -26.97 -19.76 -9.11
CA LYS A 565 -25.80 -19.28 -9.86
C LYS A 565 -24.55 -20.13 -9.63
N PRO A 566 -23.65 -20.25 -10.64
CA PRO A 566 -22.46 -21.08 -10.58
C PRO A 566 -21.28 -20.35 -9.92
N ILE A 567 -21.43 -19.92 -8.66
CA ILE A 567 -20.37 -19.29 -7.87
C ILE A 567 -20.26 -19.96 -6.51
N ILE A 568 -19.11 -19.75 -5.85
CA ILE A 568 -18.89 -20.19 -4.48
C ILE A 568 -18.46 -18.95 -3.68
N TYR A 569 -19.23 -18.62 -2.62
CA TYR A 569 -18.73 -17.70 -1.61
C TYR A 569 -17.88 -18.48 -0.62
N LEU A 570 -16.66 -18.03 -0.38
CA LEU A 570 -15.73 -18.63 0.55
C LEU A 570 -15.45 -17.63 1.67
N ASN A 571 -15.70 -18.02 2.92
CA ASN A 571 -15.35 -17.27 4.11
C ASN A 571 -14.36 -18.08 4.93
N LEU A 572 -13.14 -17.59 5.09
CA LEU A 572 -12.19 -18.12 6.05
C LEU A 572 -12.30 -17.29 7.32
N THR A 573 -12.53 -17.93 8.45
CA THR A 573 -12.56 -17.29 9.77
C THR A 573 -11.53 -17.94 10.67
N TRP A 574 -10.69 -17.13 11.32
CA TRP A 574 -9.88 -17.60 12.43
C TRP A 574 -10.24 -16.89 13.73
N ARG A 575 -10.03 -17.59 14.87
CA ARG A 575 -10.26 -17.07 16.22
C ARG A 575 -9.10 -17.40 17.15
N GLY A 576 -8.88 -16.52 18.12
CA GLY A 576 -7.96 -16.72 19.22
C GLY A 576 -6.50 -16.86 18.78
N LYS A 577 -6.08 -16.11 17.74
CA LYS A 577 -4.68 -16.07 17.33
C LYS A 577 -3.84 -15.33 18.38
N PRO A 578 -2.81 -15.98 18.98
CA PRO A 578 -1.90 -15.26 19.86
C PRO A 578 -1.11 -14.18 19.12
N ALA A 579 -0.90 -13.03 19.76
CA ALA A 579 0.00 -12.02 19.23
C ALA A 579 1.46 -12.43 19.40
N THR A 580 2.28 -12.22 18.38
CA THR A 580 3.73 -12.49 18.41
C THR A 580 4.47 -11.51 17.53
N ARG A 581 5.72 -11.19 17.89
CA ARG A 581 6.66 -10.46 17.01
C ARG A 581 7.56 -11.41 16.22
N MET A 582 7.53 -12.71 16.50
CA MET A 582 8.19 -13.71 15.64
C MET A 582 7.66 -13.60 14.22
N PRO A 583 8.54 -13.71 13.20
CA PRO A 583 8.10 -13.53 11.82
C PRO A 583 7.16 -14.65 11.39
N GLU A 584 5.99 -14.27 10.93
CA GLU A 584 4.93 -15.17 10.49
C GLU A 584 4.17 -14.65 9.28
N ALA A 585 3.60 -15.56 8.51
CA ALA A 585 2.66 -15.26 7.43
C ALA A 585 1.57 -16.35 7.36
N LEU A 586 0.35 -15.93 7.05
CA LEU A 586 -0.82 -16.78 6.87
C LEU A 586 -1.29 -16.68 5.42
N TRP A 587 -1.56 -17.83 4.82
CA TRP A 587 -1.84 -17.96 3.40
C TRP A 587 -3.10 -18.76 3.11
N LEU A 588 -3.83 -18.35 2.07
CA LEU A 588 -4.86 -19.18 1.43
C LEU A 588 -4.48 -19.37 -0.05
N THR A 589 -4.19 -20.60 -0.42
CA THR A 589 -3.68 -20.94 -1.76
C THR A 589 -4.82 -21.30 -2.70
N PHE A 590 -4.77 -20.77 -3.91
CA PHE A 590 -5.62 -21.09 -5.04
C PHE A 590 -4.74 -21.59 -6.20
N ASN A 591 -4.80 -22.89 -6.47
CA ASN A 591 -4.03 -23.51 -7.56
C ASN A 591 -4.96 -24.29 -8.52
N PRO A 592 -5.88 -23.62 -9.23
CA PRO A 592 -6.78 -24.32 -10.14
C PRO A 592 -6.00 -24.97 -11.31
N ILE A 593 -6.57 -26.00 -11.91
CA ILE A 593 -6.02 -26.65 -13.10
C ILE A 593 -5.98 -25.63 -14.23
N SER A 594 -4.78 -25.26 -14.62
CA SER A 594 -4.49 -24.33 -15.71
C SER A 594 -3.57 -24.97 -16.74
N GLU A 595 -3.87 -24.81 -18.02
CA GLU A 595 -3.14 -25.42 -19.14
C GLU A 595 -2.18 -24.43 -19.80
N ASP A 596 -2.61 -23.16 -19.90
CA ASP A 596 -1.85 -22.08 -20.50
C ASP A 596 -1.43 -21.05 -19.44
N GLU A 597 -0.15 -20.93 -19.19
CA GLU A 597 0.38 -19.96 -18.20
C GLU A 597 0.05 -18.51 -18.58
N LYS A 598 -0.10 -18.20 -19.87
CA LYS A 598 -0.42 -16.86 -20.35
C LYS A 598 -1.88 -16.46 -20.13
N GLY A 599 -2.74 -17.41 -19.78
CA GLY A 599 -4.15 -17.15 -19.46
C GLY A 599 -4.36 -16.40 -18.13
N TRP A 600 -3.33 -16.23 -17.31
CA TRP A 600 -3.44 -15.56 -16.01
C TRP A 600 -3.36 -14.05 -16.11
N THR A 601 -4.22 -13.38 -15.36
CA THR A 601 -4.25 -11.91 -15.21
C THR A 601 -4.57 -11.51 -13.78
N LEU A 602 -4.07 -10.33 -13.40
CA LEU A 602 -4.28 -9.66 -12.10
C LEU A 602 -5.03 -8.35 -12.35
N ASP A 603 -6.08 -8.08 -11.59
CA ASP A 603 -6.72 -6.75 -11.63
C ASP A 603 -5.91 -5.75 -10.80
N LYS A 604 -5.27 -4.82 -11.49
CA LYS A 604 -4.45 -3.74 -10.91
C LYS A 604 -5.14 -2.40 -11.16
N SER A 605 -5.89 -1.92 -10.17
CA SER A 605 -6.65 -0.67 -10.27
C SER A 605 -7.55 -0.61 -11.52
N GLY A 606 -8.29 -1.69 -11.79
CA GLY A 606 -9.23 -1.78 -12.92
C GLY A 606 -8.61 -2.17 -14.25
N GLU A 607 -7.30 -2.37 -14.33
CA GLU A 607 -6.62 -2.91 -15.51
C GLU A 607 -6.19 -4.37 -15.25
N TRP A 608 -6.62 -5.30 -16.13
CA TRP A 608 -6.18 -6.69 -16.07
C TRP A 608 -4.79 -6.84 -16.70
N ILE A 609 -3.79 -7.08 -15.87
CA ILE A 609 -2.37 -7.10 -16.23
C ILE A 609 -1.85 -8.54 -16.18
N SER A 610 -1.04 -8.92 -17.17
CA SER A 610 -0.32 -10.20 -17.12
C SER A 610 0.73 -10.18 -15.99
N PRO A 611 0.83 -11.23 -15.16
CA PRO A 611 1.85 -11.32 -14.12
C PRO A 611 3.29 -11.36 -14.68
N PHE A 612 3.44 -11.59 -15.98
CA PHE A 612 4.74 -11.63 -16.68
C PHE A 612 5.16 -10.26 -17.25
N ASP A 613 4.26 -9.26 -17.24
CA ASP A 613 4.48 -7.94 -17.84
C ASP A 613 4.96 -6.92 -16.80
N VAL A 614 6.01 -7.25 -16.05
CA VAL A 614 6.62 -6.40 -15.01
C VAL A 614 8.07 -6.10 -15.38
N VAL A 615 8.49 -4.85 -15.20
CA VAL A 615 9.89 -4.42 -15.45
C VAL A 615 10.89 -5.18 -14.57
N ALA A 616 12.17 -5.20 -14.95
CA ALA A 616 13.22 -5.72 -14.10
C ALA A 616 13.31 -4.88 -12.80
N ASN A 617 13.60 -5.54 -11.69
CA ASN A 617 13.61 -4.99 -10.33
C ASN A 617 12.24 -4.42 -9.86
N GLY A 618 11.18 -4.58 -10.64
CA GLY A 618 9.82 -4.41 -10.15
C GLY A 618 9.34 -5.64 -9.38
N ASN A 619 8.20 -5.54 -8.69
CA ASN A 619 7.67 -6.69 -7.96
C ASN A 619 7.00 -7.69 -8.90
N ARG A 620 7.63 -8.86 -9.08
CA ARG A 620 7.14 -9.96 -9.93
C ARG A 620 6.47 -11.08 -9.14
N HIS A 621 6.70 -11.13 -7.84
CA HIS A 621 6.31 -12.28 -7.02
C HIS A 621 5.16 -11.99 -6.07
N MET A 622 4.88 -10.72 -5.78
CA MET A 622 3.82 -10.32 -4.87
C MET A 622 3.14 -9.03 -5.35
N HIS A 623 1.82 -9.04 -5.39
CA HIS A 623 1.02 -7.93 -5.91
C HIS A 623 -0.16 -7.68 -5.00
N ALA A 624 -0.69 -6.45 -4.96
CA ALA A 624 -2.06 -6.26 -4.52
C ALA A 624 -2.99 -6.19 -5.73
N VAL A 625 -4.17 -6.78 -5.56
CA VAL A 625 -5.23 -6.82 -6.58
C VAL A 625 -6.45 -6.05 -6.10
N GLN A 626 -7.03 -5.24 -6.96
CA GLN A 626 -8.21 -4.45 -6.59
C GLN A 626 -9.47 -5.32 -6.55
N LYS A 627 -9.74 -6.10 -7.58
CA LYS A 627 -10.82 -7.08 -7.60
C LYS A 627 -10.32 -8.48 -7.28
N GLY A 628 -9.29 -8.95 -7.98
CA GLY A 628 -8.77 -10.30 -7.81
C GLY A 628 -7.85 -10.72 -8.95
N PHE A 629 -7.83 -12.01 -9.21
CA PHE A 629 -7.05 -12.63 -10.29
C PHE A 629 -7.90 -13.63 -11.07
N ALA A 630 -7.59 -13.81 -12.35
CA ALA A 630 -8.35 -14.67 -13.22
C ALA A 630 -7.44 -15.48 -14.15
N TYR A 631 -7.92 -16.69 -14.49
CA TYR A 631 -7.40 -17.54 -15.54
C TYR A 631 -8.44 -17.66 -16.64
N GLU A 632 -8.02 -17.48 -17.89
CA GLU A 632 -8.88 -17.66 -19.05
C GLU A 632 -8.12 -18.37 -20.18
N SER A 633 -8.61 -19.53 -20.60
CA SER A 633 -8.06 -20.29 -21.73
C SER A 633 -9.09 -21.27 -22.29
N GLY A 634 -9.09 -21.48 -23.61
CA GLY A 634 -9.97 -22.45 -24.25
C GLY A 634 -11.48 -22.19 -24.05
N GLY A 635 -11.88 -20.94 -23.84
CA GLY A 635 -13.28 -20.56 -23.56
C GLY A 635 -13.75 -20.85 -22.14
N HIS A 636 -12.84 -21.23 -21.24
CA HIS A 636 -13.12 -21.45 -19.83
C HIS A 636 -12.45 -20.34 -18.99
N ARG A 637 -13.16 -19.85 -17.97
CA ARG A 637 -12.67 -18.83 -17.04
C ARG A 637 -12.82 -19.32 -15.59
N PHE A 638 -11.75 -19.11 -14.83
CA PHE A 638 -11.75 -19.24 -13.37
C PHE A 638 -11.30 -17.90 -12.77
N GLU A 639 -12.07 -17.34 -11.86
CA GLU A 639 -11.76 -16.05 -11.24
C GLU A 639 -11.91 -16.15 -9.73
N VAL A 640 -10.99 -15.53 -9.01
CA VAL A 640 -11.02 -15.35 -7.56
C VAL A 640 -11.14 -13.87 -7.27
N GLU A 641 -12.29 -13.44 -6.77
CA GLU A 641 -12.42 -12.10 -6.18
C GLU A 641 -11.95 -12.15 -4.73
N THR A 642 -10.99 -11.28 -4.39
CA THR A 642 -10.50 -11.13 -3.02
C THR A 642 -11.22 -9.95 -2.38
N LEU A 643 -12.18 -10.19 -1.48
CA LEU A 643 -12.95 -9.07 -0.93
C LEU A 643 -12.17 -8.30 0.14
N ASP A 644 -11.42 -8.98 0.99
CA ASP A 644 -10.79 -8.40 2.18
C ASP A 644 -9.26 -8.39 2.13
N THR A 645 -8.63 -9.37 1.45
CA THR A 645 -7.19 -9.60 1.44
C THR A 645 -6.61 -9.40 0.03
N PRO A 646 -6.17 -8.20 -0.33
CA PRO A 646 -5.75 -7.89 -1.70
C PRO A 646 -4.39 -8.47 -2.08
N VAL A 647 -3.52 -8.74 -1.10
CA VAL A 647 -2.12 -9.12 -1.38
C VAL A 647 -2.04 -10.59 -1.79
N VAL A 648 -1.44 -10.84 -2.95
CA VAL A 648 -1.34 -12.16 -3.58
C VAL A 648 0.10 -12.43 -3.98
N ALA A 649 0.69 -13.52 -3.47
CA ALA A 649 1.98 -14.02 -3.92
C ALA A 649 1.82 -15.04 -5.04
N LEU A 650 2.76 -15.06 -5.97
CA LEU A 650 2.81 -15.99 -7.10
C LEU A 650 3.96 -16.99 -6.89
N ASP A 651 3.81 -18.24 -7.34
CA ASP A 651 4.84 -19.29 -7.26
C ASP A 651 5.10 -19.78 -5.83
N LYS A 652 5.46 -18.87 -4.90
CA LYS A 652 5.89 -19.22 -3.54
C LYS A 652 5.11 -18.45 -2.49
N ARG A 653 4.75 -19.11 -1.42
CA ARG A 653 4.31 -18.47 -0.18
C ARG A 653 5.54 -17.91 0.54
N ASP A 654 6.00 -16.75 0.12
CA ASP A 654 7.19 -16.14 0.72
C ASP A 654 7.12 -14.62 0.61
N PRO A 655 6.93 -13.88 1.72
CA PRO A 655 6.92 -12.41 1.71
C PRO A 655 8.32 -11.81 1.60
N LEU A 656 9.38 -12.64 1.63
CA LEU A 656 10.78 -12.22 1.58
C LEU A 656 11.46 -12.70 0.28
N VAL A 657 10.78 -12.49 -0.86
CA VAL A 657 11.33 -12.79 -2.20
C VAL A 657 11.52 -11.51 -2.99
N PHE A 658 12.74 -11.30 -3.48
CA PHE A 658 13.03 -10.30 -4.50
C PHE A 658 13.93 -10.95 -5.55
N SER A 659 13.44 -11.08 -6.78
CA SER A 659 14.12 -11.72 -7.90
C SER A 659 13.55 -11.22 -9.23
N ASN A 660 14.37 -11.21 -10.26
CA ASN A 660 13.96 -10.94 -11.65
C ASN A 660 13.46 -12.18 -12.39
N ASP A 661 13.43 -13.35 -11.75
CA ASP A 661 12.85 -14.55 -12.31
C ASP A 661 11.35 -14.36 -12.58
N GLN A 662 10.86 -14.99 -13.64
CA GLN A 662 9.42 -15.05 -13.87
C GLN A 662 8.77 -16.03 -12.87
N PRO A 663 7.61 -15.70 -12.30
CA PRO A 663 6.92 -16.60 -11.37
C PRO A 663 6.41 -17.85 -12.10
N ASP A 664 6.52 -19.00 -11.45
CA ASP A 664 5.91 -20.26 -11.91
C ASP A 664 4.43 -20.31 -11.48
N VAL A 665 3.56 -19.75 -12.29
CA VAL A 665 2.12 -19.65 -11.98
C VAL A 665 1.41 -21.01 -11.87
N LYS A 666 2.05 -22.13 -12.29
CA LYS A 666 1.54 -23.49 -12.10
C LYS A 666 1.57 -23.93 -10.63
N LYS A 667 2.32 -23.25 -9.80
CA LYS A 667 2.36 -23.52 -8.33
C LYS A 667 1.26 -22.79 -7.58
N GLY A 668 0.51 -21.95 -8.29
CA GLY A 668 -0.68 -21.29 -7.75
C GLY A 668 -0.47 -19.84 -7.31
N PHE A 669 -1.58 -19.28 -6.87
CA PHE A 669 -1.72 -17.94 -6.34
C PHE A 669 -2.00 -18.04 -4.85
N HIS A 670 -1.25 -17.34 -4.03
CA HIS A 670 -1.31 -17.43 -2.59
C HIS A 670 -1.78 -16.10 -2.00
N SER A 671 -3.05 -16.01 -1.61
CA SER A 671 -3.56 -14.84 -0.90
C SER A 671 -2.88 -14.73 0.46
N CYS A 672 -2.19 -13.63 0.70
CA CYS A 672 -1.57 -13.32 1.98
C CYS A 672 -2.64 -12.76 2.94
N LEU A 673 -3.13 -13.61 3.83
CA LEU A 673 -4.15 -13.24 4.81
C LEU A 673 -3.61 -12.26 5.84
N PHE A 674 -2.35 -12.45 6.20
CA PHE A 674 -1.61 -11.66 7.19
C PHE A 674 -0.11 -11.95 7.09
N ASN A 675 0.73 -10.96 7.34
CA ASN A 675 2.13 -11.14 7.72
C ASN A 675 2.61 -9.98 8.61
N ASN A 676 3.60 -10.25 9.45
CA ASN A 676 4.28 -9.26 10.26
C ASN A 676 5.79 -9.20 9.94
N CYS A 677 6.17 -9.51 8.71
CA CYS A 677 7.57 -9.76 8.35
C CYS A 677 8.44 -8.49 8.30
N TRP A 678 7.84 -7.34 8.00
CA TRP A 678 8.56 -6.07 7.86
C TRP A 678 8.60 -5.28 9.17
N GLY A 679 9.66 -4.50 9.34
CA GLY A 679 9.81 -3.50 10.39
C GLY A 679 9.21 -2.16 9.99
N THR A 680 10.04 -1.14 9.89
CA THR A 680 9.67 0.25 9.58
C THR A 680 8.46 0.75 10.38
N ASN A 681 7.27 0.89 9.81
CA ASN A 681 6.07 1.38 10.48
C ASN A 681 4.87 0.42 10.40
N TYR A 682 5.07 -0.78 9.83
CA TYR A 682 4.02 -1.79 9.69
C TYR A 682 3.68 -2.46 11.03
N ILE A 683 2.52 -3.13 11.08
CA ILE A 683 2.10 -3.85 12.27
C ILE A 683 3.04 -5.03 12.52
N MET A 684 3.63 -5.05 13.73
CA MET A 684 4.64 -6.01 14.15
C MET A 684 4.06 -7.22 14.90
N TRP A 685 2.82 -7.15 15.35
CA TRP A 685 2.08 -8.23 16.02
C TRP A 685 0.58 -8.05 15.80
N TYR A 686 -0.12 -9.17 15.71
CA TYR A 686 -1.56 -9.17 15.47
C TYR A 686 -2.22 -10.33 16.23
N GLY A 687 -3.24 -10.07 17.02
CA GLY A 687 -3.94 -11.03 17.85
C GLY A 687 -5.46 -10.90 17.79
N GLU A 688 -6.01 -10.30 16.72
CA GLU A 688 -7.45 -10.16 16.56
C GLU A 688 -8.02 -11.31 15.72
N ASP A 689 -9.31 -11.59 15.92
CA ASP A 689 -10.08 -12.51 15.08
C ASP A 689 -10.33 -11.88 13.71
N VAL A 690 -10.27 -12.67 12.66
CA VAL A 690 -10.40 -12.20 11.27
C VAL A 690 -11.35 -13.09 10.48
N ARG A 691 -12.11 -12.46 9.59
CA ARG A 691 -12.82 -13.08 8.48
C ARG A 691 -12.24 -12.57 7.16
N ALA A 692 -11.82 -13.49 6.29
CA ALA A 692 -11.39 -13.21 4.93
C ALA A 692 -12.39 -13.81 3.94
N ARG A 693 -12.97 -12.96 3.09
CA ARG A 693 -14.06 -13.34 2.16
C ARG A 693 -13.56 -13.34 0.73
N TYR A 694 -14.02 -14.34 -0.02
CA TYR A 694 -13.72 -14.51 -1.46
C TYR A 694 -14.96 -14.92 -2.22
N ILE A 695 -14.96 -14.65 -3.54
CA ILE A 695 -15.96 -15.19 -4.48
C ILE A 695 -15.20 -15.95 -5.55
N LEU A 696 -15.53 -17.23 -5.73
CA LEU A 696 -14.97 -18.05 -6.79
C LEU A 696 -15.97 -18.16 -7.93
N HIS A 697 -15.57 -17.77 -9.11
CA HIS A 697 -16.26 -18.00 -10.37
C HIS A 697 -15.54 -19.15 -11.08
N ALA A 698 -16.16 -20.31 -11.16
CA ALA A 698 -15.51 -21.53 -11.61
C ALA A 698 -16.22 -22.20 -12.80
#